data_e775b8ad505f33ec1a5f464d2bb51fd3
#
_entry.id   e775b8ad505f33ec1a5f464d2bb51fd3
#
_cell.length_a   1.000
_cell.length_b   1.000
_cell.length_c   1.000
_cell.angle_alpha   90.00
_cell.angle_beta   90.00
_cell.angle_gamma   90.00
#
_symmetry.space_group_name_H-M   'P 1'
#
loop_
_entity.id
_entity.type
_entity.pdbx_description
1 polymer ?
#
loop_
_entity_poly.entity_id
_entity_poly.type
_entity_poly.pdbx_seq_one_letter_code
_entity_poly.pdbx_strand_id
1 'polypeptide(L)'
;MKNAVIGNNKQKANLIVLGAVPRLLYLLQQETSSTELKTECAVVLGSLAMGTENNVKSLLDCHIIPALLQGLLSPDLKFIEACLRCLRTIFTSPVTPEELLYTDATVIPHLMALLSRSRYTQEYICQIFSHCCKVTQTFETCPLEFKILRTYLLPTLWMLLHQPRSVWVNLERPKRDLGPDHQTILFNHGAVQNIAHLLTSVSYKVRMQALKCFSVLAFENPQVSMTLVNVLVDGELLPQIFVKMLQRDKPIEMQLTSAKCLTYMCRAGAIRTDDNCIVLKTLPCLVRMCSKERLLEERVEGAETLAYLIEPDVELQRIASITDHLIAMLADYFKYPSSVSAITDIKRLDHDLKHAHELRQAAFKLYASLGANDEDIRKKIIETENMMDRIVTGLSESSVKVRLAAVRCLHSLSRSVQQLRTSFQDHAVWKPLMKVLQNAPDEILVVASSMLCNLLLEFSPSKEPILESGAVELLCGLTQSENPALRVNGIWALMNMAFQAEQKIKADILRSLSTEQLFRLLSDSDLNVLMKTLGLLRNLLSTRPHIDKIMSTHGKQIMQAVTLILEGEHNIEVKEQTLCILANIADGTTAKELIMTNDDILQKIKYYMGHSHVKLQLAAMFCISNLIWNEEEGSQERQDKLRDMGIVDILHKLSQSPDSNLCDKAKMALQQYLA
;
A
#
# COMPACT_ATOMS: atom_id res chain seq x y z
N MET A 1 -28.73 -17.89 40.71
CA MET A 1 -28.15 -17.90 39.36
C MET A 1 -26.80 -17.18 39.29
N LYS A 2 -26.68 -15.97 39.83
CA LYS A 2 -25.43 -15.20 39.85
C LYS A 2 -24.21 -16.00 40.34
N ASN A 3 -24.33 -16.67 41.50
CA ASN A 3 -23.23 -17.47 42.05
C ASN A 3 -22.92 -18.75 41.24
N ALA A 4 -23.86 -19.25 40.46
CA ALA A 4 -23.66 -20.43 39.62
C ALA A 4 -22.87 -20.16 38.34
N VAL A 5 -22.75 -18.90 37.92
CA VAL A 5 -22.04 -18.53 36.67
C VAL A 5 -20.65 -17.94 36.90
N ILE A 6 -20.24 -17.76 38.15
CA ILE A 6 -18.92 -17.23 38.49
C ILE A 6 -17.85 -18.31 38.29
N GLY A 7 -16.95 -18.08 37.33
CA GLY A 7 -15.75 -18.89 37.14
C GLY A 7 -15.92 -20.27 36.51
N ASN A 8 -17.13 -20.69 36.13
CA ASN A 8 -17.36 -22.02 35.57
C ASN A 8 -17.99 -21.98 34.16
N ASN A 9 -17.19 -22.11 33.14
CA ASN A 9 -17.63 -22.06 31.73
C ASN A 9 -18.57 -23.22 31.36
N LYS A 10 -18.42 -24.39 31.97
CA LYS A 10 -19.31 -25.52 31.71
C LYS A 10 -20.75 -25.26 32.26
N GLN A 11 -20.84 -24.67 33.44
CA GLN A 11 -22.14 -24.27 33.99
C GLN A 11 -22.79 -23.13 33.22
N LYS A 12 -22.01 -22.16 32.73
CA LYS A 12 -22.48 -21.11 31.83
C LYS A 12 -23.09 -21.68 30.56
N ALA A 13 -22.39 -22.58 29.89
CA ALA A 13 -22.87 -23.25 28.69
C ALA A 13 -24.18 -24.07 28.97
N ASN A 14 -24.23 -24.80 30.08
CA ASN A 14 -25.42 -25.56 30.47
C ASN A 14 -26.63 -24.66 30.70
N LEU A 15 -26.48 -23.53 31.39
CA LEU A 15 -27.55 -22.57 31.60
C LEU A 15 -28.09 -21.97 30.29
N ILE A 16 -27.22 -21.72 29.33
CA ILE A 16 -27.63 -21.25 27.99
C ILE A 16 -28.46 -22.33 27.30
N VAL A 17 -28.03 -23.60 27.31
CA VAL A 17 -28.75 -24.71 26.71
C VAL A 17 -30.13 -24.92 27.38
N LEU A 18 -30.21 -24.69 28.68
CA LEU A 18 -31.47 -24.78 29.45
C LEU A 18 -32.43 -23.60 29.22
N GLY A 19 -32.11 -22.68 28.34
CA GLY A 19 -32.97 -21.57 27.98
C GLY A 19 -32.95 -20.40 28.97
N ALA A 20 -31.87 -20.24 29.71
CA ALA A 20 -31.74 -19.13 30.67
C ALA A 20 -31.74 -17.75 29.99
N VAL A 21 -31.14 -17.63 28.80
CA VAL A 21 -30.98 -16.34 28.10
C VAL A 21 -32.33 -15.73 27.70
N PRO A 22 -33.25 -16.44 27.02
CA PRO A 22 -34.57 -15.87 26.71
C PRO A 22 -35.33 -15.45 27.95
N ARG A 23 -35.22 -16.22 29.02
CA ARG A 23 -35.92 -15.90 30.28
C ARG A 23 -35.36 -14.64 30.96
N LEU A 24 -34.04 -14.51 30.99
CA LEU A 24 -33.37 -13.32 31.52
C LEU A 24 -33.69 -12.07 30.71
N LEU A 25 -33.72 -12.18 29.39
CA LEU A 25 -34.11 -11.08 28.51
C LEU A 25 -35.55 -10.67 28.67
N TYR A 26 -36.45 -11.64 28.83
CA TYR A 26 -37.85 -11.37 29.15
C TYR A 26 -38.00 -10.55 30.42
N LEU A 27 -37.35 -10.98 31.52
CA LEU A 27 -37.38 -10.27 32.81
C LEU A 27 -36.74 -8.88 32.72
N LEU A 28 -35.69 -8.72 31.92
CA LEU A 28 -34.99 -7.45 31.72
C LEU A 28 -35.87 -6.43 30.99
N GLN A 29 -36.67 -6.87 30.04
CA GLN A 29 -37.55 -6.02 29.22
C GLN A 29 -38.94 -5.78 29.81
N GLN A 30 -39.37 -6.59 30.77
CA GLN A 30 -40.71 -6.50 31.35
C GLN A 30 -40.87 -5.26 32.21
N GLU A 31 -41.87 -4.43 31.95
CA GLU A 31 -42.12 -3.18 32.69
C GLU A 31 -42.41 -3.42 34.19
N THR A 32 -43.03 -4.55 34.54
CA THR A 32 -43.35 -4.92 35.90
C THR A 32 -42.15 -5.40 36.73
N SER A 33 -41.03 -5.68 36.12
CA SER A 33 -39.80 -6.08 36.84
C SER A 33 -39.20 -4.90 37.60
N SER A 34 -38.74 -5.13 38.84
CA SER A 34 -38.01 -4.10 39.58
C SER A 34 -36.67 -3.78 38.94
N THR A 35 -36.21 -2.56 39.15
CA THR A 35 -34.90 -2.13 38.63
C THR A 35 -33.77 -3.01 39.16
N GLU A 36 -33.85 -3.46 40.40
CA GLU A 36 -32.86 -4.39 41.00
C GLU A 36 -32.86 -5.74 40.27
N LEU A 37 -34.02 -6.28 39.93
CA LEU A 37 -34.13 -7.53 39.17
C LEU A 37 -33.54 -7.38 37.76
N LYS A 38 -33.86 -6.28 37.07
CA LYS A 38 -33.31 -5.97 35.74
C LYS A 38 -31.81 -5.85 35.81
N THR A 39 -31.24 -5.18 36.80
CA THR A 39 -29.80 -5.04 37.01
C THR A 39 -29.13 -6.39 37.22
N GLU A 40 -29.67 -7.26 38.05
CA GLU A 40 -29.16 -8.61 38.27
C GLU A 40 -29.27 -9.49 37.01
N CYS A 41 -30.30 -9.34 36.19
CA CYS A 41 -30.40 -10.00 34.89
C CYS A 41 -29.28 -9.57 33.95
N ALA A 42 -28.97 -8.28 33.85
CA ALA A 42 -27.88 -7.75 33.05
C ALA A 42 -26.52 -8.25 33.54
N VAL A 43 -26.31 -8.33 34.85
CA VAL A 43 -25.06 -8.87 35.44
C VAL A 43 -24.88 -10.34 35.12
N VAL A 44 -25.94 -11.14 35.19
CA VAL A 44 -25.88 -12.58 34.85
C VAL A 44 -25.61 -12.78 33.35
N LEU A 45 -26.30 -12.03 32.50
CA LEU A 45 -26.06 -12.06 31.04
C LEU A 45 -24.61 -11.69 30.70
N GLY A 46 -24.04 -10.68 31.33
CA GLY A 46 -22.63 -10.31 31.17
C GLY A 46 -21.69 -11.42 31.65
N SER A 47 -22.01 -12.11 32.73
CA SER A 47 -21.23 -13.28 33.19
C SER A 47 -21.28 -14.45 32.21
N LEU A 48 -22.43 -14.69 31.59
CA LEU A 48 -22.58 -15.72 30.55
C LEU A 48 -21.76 -15.36 29.31
N ALA A 49 -21.72 -14.10 28.92
CA ALA A 49 -20.89 -13.59 27.80
C ALA A 49 -19.39 -13.75 28.03
N MET A 50 -18.94 -13.73 29.27
CA MET A 50 -17.54 -13.95 29.65
C MET A 50 -17.07 -15.42 29.56
N GLY A 51 -17.89 -16.32 29.04
CA GLY A 51 -17.54 -17.75 28.88
C GLY A 51 -16.74 -18.02 27.62
N THR A 52 -17.37 -18.69 26.70
CA THR A 52 -16.79 -19.03 25.38
C THR A 52 -17.39 -18.18 24.27
N GLU A 53 -16.73 -18.15 23.11
CA GLU A 53 -17.27 -17.49 21.90
C GLU A 53 -18.65 -18.04 21.50
N ASN A 54 -18.88 -19.35 21.71
CA ASN A 54 -20.19 -19.97 21.46
C ASN A 54 -21.28 -19.41 22.38
N ASN A 55 -20.93 -19.04 23.61
CA ASN A 55 -21.87 -18.38 24.52
C ASN A 55 -22.27 -17.01 23.96
N VAL A 56 -21.31 -16.23 23.46
CA VAL A 56 -21.60 -14.93 22.84
C VAL A 56 -22.47 -15.08 21.60
N LYS A 57 -22.22 -16.10 20.76
CA LYS A 57 -23.08 -16.40 19.59
C LYS A 57 -24.52 -16.69 20.02
N SER A 58 -24.70 -17.53 21.04
CA SER A 58 -26.05 -17.85 21.58
C SER A 58 -26.75 -16.61 22.11
N LEU A 59 -26.04 -15.69 22.75
CA LEU A 59 -26.60 -14.43 23.22
C LEU A 59 -27.03 -13.53 22.06
N LEU A 60 -26.21 -13.46 21.00
CA LEU A 60 -26.51 -12.69 19.78
C LEU A 60 -27.74 -13.26 19.06
N ASP A 61 -27.87 -14.58 18.97
CA ASP A 61 -29.01 -15.27 18.37
C ASP A 61 -30.33 -14.95 19.14
N CYS A 62 -30.23 -14.66 20.42
CA CYS A 62 -31.37 -14.21 21.25
C CYS A 62 -31.65 -12.70 21.19
N HIS A 63 -31.00 -11.96 20.30
CA HIS A 63 -31.15 -10.51 20.14
C HIS A 63 -30.86 -9.70 21.42
N ILE A 64 -29.77 -10.04 22.11
CA ILE A 64 -29.40 -9.38 23.38
C ILE A 64 -29.05 -7.90 23.20
N ILE A 65 -28.40 -7.52 22.07
CA ILE A 65 -27.92 -6.14 21.86
C ILE A 65 -29.08 -5.15 21.87
N PRO A 66 -30.18 -5.32 21.09
CA PRO A 66 -31.31 -4.41 21.17
C PRO A 66 -31.92 -4.29 22.57
N ALA A 67 -32.00 -5.38 23.31
CA ALA A 67 -32.54 -5.40 24.67
C ALA A 67 -31.66 -4.57 25.64
N LEU A 68 -30.34 -4.71 25.55
CA LEU A 68 -29.40 -3.95 26.38
C LEU A 68 -29.36 -2.46 25.99
N LEU A 69 -29.44 -2.15 24.71
CA LEU A 69 -29.50 -0.76 24.23
C LEU A 69 -30.76 -0.06 24.72
N GLN A 70 -31.89 -0.76 24.72
CA GLN A 70 -33.14 -0.26 25.32
C GLN A 70 -32.98 0.00 26.82
N GLY A 71 -32.26 -0.86 27.53
CA GLY A 71 -31.94 -0.68 28.94
C GLY A 71 -31.13 0.57 29.27
N LEU A 72 -30.35 1.10 28.31
CA LEU A 72 -29.60 2.34 28.48
C LEU A 72 -30.49 3.59 28.60
N LEU A 73 -31.75 3.50 28.22
CA LEU A 73 -32.75 4.58 28.36
C LEU A 73 -33.30 4.72 29.78
N SER A 74 -32.95 3.80 30.66
CA SER A 74 -33.38 3.84 32.08
C SER A 74 -32.78 5.05 32.80
N PRO A 75 -33.49 5.63 33.76
CA PRO A 75 -32.98 6.66 34.65
C PRO A 75 -31.99 6.12 35.70
N ASP A 76 -32.00 4.83 36.00
CA ASP A 76 -31.17 4.21 37.03
C ASP A 76 -29.77 3.96 36.57
N LEU A 77 -28.79 4.62 37.20
CA LEU A 77 -27.38 4.56 36.82
C LEU A 77 -26.77 3.15 36.99
N LYS A 78 -27.14 2.43 38.06
CA LYS A 78 -26.60 1.08 38.30
C LYS A 78 -27.04 0.09 37.21
N PHE A 79 -28.30 0.23 36.78
CA PHE A 79 -28.82 -0.57 35.67
C PHE A 79 -28.12 -0.22 34.33
N ILE A 80 -27.91 1.08 34.04
CA ILE A 80 -27.16 1.53 32.86
C ILE A 80 -25.74 0.94 32.89
N GLU A 81 -25.05 1.04 34.02
CA GLU A 81 -23.67 0.48 34.15
C GLU A 81 -23.64 -1.04 33.97
N ALA A 82 -24.62 -1.77 34.45
CA ALA A 82 -24.75 -3.22 34.24
C ALA A 82 -24.97 -3.57 32.76
N CYS A 83 -25.85 -2.84 32.08
CA CYS A 83 -26.07 -2.99 30.63
C CYS A 83 -24.82 -2.66 29.81
N LEU A 84 -24.15 -1.56 30.12
CA LEU A 84 -22.92 -1.18 29.44
C LEU A 84 -21.79 -2.20 29.66
N ARG A 85 -21.66 -2.73 30.86
CA ARG A 85 -20.67 -3.78 31.15
C ARG A 85 -20.94 -5.05 30.34
N CYS A 86 -22.19 -5.43 30.19
CA CYS A 86 -22.58 -6.55 29.35
C CYS A 86 -22.33 -6.27 27.87
N LEU A 87 -22.74 -5.12 27.36
CA LEU A 87 -22.49 -4.68 25.98
C LEU A 87 -20.98 -4.65 25.66
N ARG A 88 -20.19 -4.10 26.57
CA ARG A 88 -18.72 -4.13 26.41
C ARG A 88 -18.19 -5.55 26.25
N THR A 89 -18.61 -6.48 27.08
CA THR A 89 -18.17 -7.88 27.03
C THR A 89 -18.55 -8.52 25.70
N ILE A 90 -19.73 -8.22 25.18
CA ILE A 90 -20.22 -8.74 23.90
C ILE A 90 -19.44 -8.12 22.73
N PHE A 91 -19.32 -6.79 22.68
CA PHE A 91 -18.63 -6.09 21.60
C PHE A 91 -17.11 -6.30 21.57
N THR A 92 -16.49 -6.66 22.68
CA THR A 92 -15.06 -7.02 22.73
C THR A 92 -14.80 -8.46 22.28
N SER A 93 -15.83 -9.25 22.04
CA SER A 93 -15.70 -10.60 21.49
C SER A 93 -15.48 -10.57 19.98
N PRO A 94 -14.55 -11.38 19.45
CA PRO A 94 -14.24 -11.39 18.01
C PRO A 94 -15.38 -11.91 17.14
N VAL A 95 -16.39 -12.56 17.74
CA VAL A 95 -17.56 -13.10 17.01
C VAL A 95 -18.69 -12.09 16.85
N THR A 96 -18.62 -10.95 17.51
CA THR A 96 -19.66 -9.91 17.44
C THR A 96 -19.41 -8.97 16.27
N PRO A 97 -20.35 -8.83 15.30
CA PRO A 97 -20.24 -7.84 14.24
C PRO A 97 -20.28 -6.42 14.80
N GLU A 98 -19.33 -5.61 14.47
CA GLU A 98 -19.19 -4.23 14.96
C GLU A 98 -20.26 -3.30 14.43
N GLU A 99 -20.74 -3.59 13.22
CA GLU A 99 -21.82 -2.87 12.55
C GLU A 99 -23.09 -2.81 13.39
N LEU A 100 -23.29 -3.77 14.31
CA LEU A 100 -24.44 -3.78 15.22
C LEU A 100 -24.51 -2.56 16.14
N LEU A 101 -23.38 -1.90 16.40
CA LEU A 101 -23.36 -0.64 17.16
C LEU A 101 -23.94 0.54 16.37
N TYR A 102 -23.88 0.49 15.05
CA TYR A 102 -24.21 1.58 14.13
C TYR A 102 -25.54 1.39 13.39
N THR A 103 -26.29 0.33 13.71
CA THR A 103 -27.57 0.01 13.05
C THR A 103 -28.67 1.03 13.35
N ASP A 104 -28.63 1.64 14.52
CA ASP A 104 -29.57 2.67 14.96
C ASP A 104 -28.84 3.99 15.18
N ALA A 105 -29.20 5.02 14.41
CA ALA A 105 -28.57 6.34 14.44
C ALA A 105 -28.67 7.05 15.82
N THR A 106 -29.56 6.61 16.70
CA THR A 106 -29.76 7.21 18.04
C THR A 106 -28.76 6.68 19.08
N VAL A 107 -28.13 5.54 18.84
CA VAL A 107 -27.25 4.85 19.80
C VAL A 107 -26.01 5.65 20.10
N ILE A 108 -25.28 6.09 19.07
CA ILE A 108 -24.01 6.82 19.25
C ILE A 108 -24.20 8.15 20.00
N PRO A 109 -25.17 9.01 19.63
CA PRO A 109 -25.44 10.24 20.41
C PRO A 109 -25.82 9.94 21.87
N HIS A 110 -26.56 8.88 22.12
CA HIS A 110 -26.96 8.50 23.48
C HIS A 110 -25.76 8.02 24.31
N LEU A 111 -24.86 7.19 23.72
CA LEU A 111 -23.62 6.78 24.37
C LEU A 111 -22.70 7.98 24.67
N MET A 112 -22.63 8.94 23.77
CA MET A 112 -21.88 10.19 24.02
C MET A 112 -22.45 10.96 25.23
N ALA A 113 -23.78 11.04 25.35
CA ALA A 113 -24.41 11.69 26.49
C ALA A 113 -24.16 10.94 27.83
N LEU A 114 -24.05 9.62 27.80
CA LEU A 114 -23.77 8.80 28.98
C LEU A 114 -22.31 8.92 29.48
N LEU A 115 -21.39 9.42 28.68
CA LEU A 115 -19.99 9.65 29.10
C LEU A 115 -19.86 10.60 30.30
N SER A 116 -20.83 11.47 30.53
CA SER A 116 -20.85 12.39 31.67
C SER A 116 -21.37 11.80 32.99
N ARG A 117 -21.89 10.56 32.98
CA ARG A 117 -22.65 10.01 34.12
C ARG A 117 -21.76 9.44 35.24
N SER A 118 -20.75 8.65 34.91
CA SER A 118 -19.85 8.05 35.88
C SER A 118 -18.53 7.59 35.25
N ARG A 119 -17.52 7.27 36.09
CA ARG A 119 -16.29 6.66 35.64
C ARG A 119 -16.45 5.30 34.94
N TYR A 120 -17.48 4.54 35.34
CA TYR A 120 -17.79 3.24 34.75
C TYR A 120 -18.41 3.39 33.36
N THR A 121 -19.31 4.36 33.18
CA THR A 121 -19.84 4.67 31.85
C THR A 121 -18.73 5.15 30.91
N GLN A 122 -17.82 5.98 31.40
CA GLN A 122 -16.64 6.44 30.65
C GLN A 122 -15.76 5.27 30.22
N GLU A 123 -15.39 4.40 31.16
CA GLU A 123 -14.54 3.23 30.86
C GLU A 123 -15.19 2.30 29.83
N TYR A 124 -16.43 1.90 30.05
CA TYR A 124 -17.12 0.93 29.20
C TYR A 124 -17.42 1.48 27.80
N ILE A 125 -17.89 2.71 27.70
CA ILE A 125 -18.21 3.33 26.41
C ILE A 125 -16.94 3.55 25.58
N CYS A 126 -15.86 4.08 26.16
CA CYS A 126 -14.59 4.23 25.46
C CYS A 126 -14.05 2.88 24.98
N GLN A 127 -14.19 1.83 25.77
CA GLN A 127 -13.76 0.49 25.38
C GLN A 127 -14.61 -0.06 24.22
N ILE A 128 -15.92 0.16 24.23
CA ILE A 128 -16.80 -0.20 23.12
C ILE A 128 -16.38 0.55 21.84
N PHE A 129 -16.21 1.86 21.91
CA PHE A 129 -15.82 2.67 20.76
C PHE A 129 -14.46 2.24 20.18
N SER A 130 -13.47 1.97 21.02
CA SER A 130 -12.16 1.54 20.55
C SER A 130 -12.17 0.18 19.85
N HIS A 131 -13.07 -0.74 20.27
CA HIS A 131 -13.22 -2.05 19.64
C HIS A 131 -14.13 -2.04 18.40
N CYS A 132 -15.16 -1.20 18.39
CA CYS A 132 -16.13 -1.13 17.30
C CYS A 132 -15.80 -0.04 16.25
N CYS A 133 -14.59 0.47 16.23
CA CYS A 133 -14.13 1.42 15.25
C CYS A 133 -13.05 0.76 14.36
N LYS A 134 -13.46 -0.20 13.54
CA LYS A 134 -12.54 -0.78 12.53
C LYS A 134 -12.38 0.18 11.36
N VAL A 135 -11.14 0.40 11.03
CA VAL A 135 -10.75 0.91 9.74
C VAL A 135 -10.51 -0.32 8.87
N THR A 136 -11.27 -0.47 7.81
CA THR A 136 -10.92 -1.42 6.75
C THR A 136 -9.56 -0.98 6.22
N GLN A 137 -8.51 -1.71 6.57
CA GLN A 137 -7.20 -1.54 5.94
C GLN A 137 -7.39 -1.84 4.45
N THR A 138 -7.61 -0.80 3.67
CA THR A 138 -7.33 -0.88 2.24
C THR A 138 -5.81 -0.98 2.16
N PHE A 139 -5.31 -2.17 1.86
CA PHE A 139 -3.91 -2.37 1.54
C PHE A 139 -3.60 -1.52 0.31
N GLU A 140 -3.21 -0.28 0.53
CA GLU A 140 -2.63 0.53 -0.52
C GLU A 140 -1.24 -0.03 -0.81
N THR A 141 -1.08 -0.51 -2.02
CA THR A 141 0.24 -0.61 -2.64
C THR A 141 0.88 0.77 -2.51
N CYS A 142 1.96 0.82 -1.74
CA CYS A 142 2.67 2.04 -1.40
C CYS A 142 3.03 2.84 -2.66
N PRO A 143 2.81 4.16 -2.72
CA PRO A 143 3.21 5.01 -3.84
C PRO A 143 4.74 5.14 -4.03
N LEU A 144 5.51 4.31 -3.39
CA LEU A 144 6.98 4.26 -3.45
C LEU A 144 7.55 3.93 -4.83
N GLU A 145 6.73 3.39 -5.75
CA GLU A 145 7.16 3.01 -7.10
C GLU A 145 7.59 4.20 -7.97
N PHE A 146 7.11 5.40 -7.72
CA PHE A 146 7.43 6.58 -8.52
C PHE A 146 8.79 7.22 -8.21
N LYS A 147 9.42 6.92 -7.07
CA LYS A 147 10.75 7.47 -6.73
C LYS A 147 11.91 6.74 -7.41
N ILE A 148 11.72 5.46 -7.77
CA ILE A 148 12.78 4.63 -8.37
C ILE A 148 13.14 5.07 -9.78
N LEU A 149 12.16 5.53 -10.56
CA LEU A 149 12.35 6.10 -11.90
C LEU A 149 13.26 7.34 -11.91
N ARG A 150 13.38 8.03 -10.78
CA ARG A 150 14.11 9.29 -10.68
C ARG A 150 15.62 9.13 -10.45
N THR A 151 16.06 8.00 -9.93
CA THR A 151 17.47 7.87 -9.47
C THR A 151 18.38 7.08 -10.41
N TYR A 152 17.87 6.20 -11.26
CA TYR A 152 18.71 5.22 -11.97
C TYR A 152 18.56 5.12 -13.49
N LEU A 153 17.63 5.86 -14.10
CA LEU A 153 17.50 5.91 -15.57
C LEU A 153 18.12 7.17 -16.18
N LEU A 154 19.13 7.73 -15.55
CA LEU A 154 19.85 8.92 -16.00
C LEU A 154 21.26 8.55 -16.46
N PRO A 155 21.71 8.94 -17.66
CA PRO A 155 21.79 10.32 -18.17
C PRO A 155 20.97 10.66 -19.42
N THR A 156 20.34 9.71 -20.09
CA THR A 156 19.60 10.00 -21.35
C THR A 156 18.12 10.38 -21.13
N LEU A 157 17.52 10.05 -20.00
CA LEU A 157 16.12 10.41 -19.64
C LEU A 157 16.02 11.71 -18.82
N TRP A 158 17.13 12.22 -18.30
CA TRP A 158 17.14 13.41 -17.44
C TRP A 158 16.67 14.69 -18.12
N MET A 159 16.75 14.76 -19.44
CA MET A 159 16.28 15.93 -20.22
C MET A 159 14.75 16.02 -20.38
N LEU A 160 13.97 14.99 -20.01
CA LEU A 160 12.54 14.92 -20.29
C LEU A 160 11.61 15.15 -19.09
N LEU A 161 12.12 15.35 -17.86
CA LEU A 161 11.29 15.29 -16.62
C LEU A 161 11.36 16.54 -15.72
N HIS A 162 11.47 17.73 -16.28
CA HIS A 162 11.32 18.96 -15.48
C HIS A 162 9.91 19.53 -15.67
N GLN A 163 8.96 19.16 -14.77
CA GLN A 163 7.72 19.94 -14.54
C GLN A 163 7.27 19.91 -13.09
N PRO A 164 6.58 20.99 -12.63
CA PRO A 164 6.34 21.26 -11.21
C PRO A 164 5.22 20.42 -10.58
N ARG A 165 5.31 20.31 -9.26
CA ARG A 165 4.52 19.49 -8.33
C ARG A 165 2.99 19.68 -8.28
N SER A 166 2.38 20.48 -9.13
CA SER A 166 0.98 20.90 -8.98
C SER A 166 -0.09 20.01 -9.62
N VAL A 167 0.27 18.91 -10.31
CA VAL A 167 -0.71 18.07 -11.06
C VAL A 167 -1.15 16.81 -10.30
N TRP A 168 -0.61 16.51 -9.13
CA TRP A 168 -0.80 15.20 -8.46
C TRP A 168 -1.84 15.18 -7.34
N VAL A 169 -2.72 16.19 -7.22
CA VAL A 169 -3.63 16.31 -6.06
C VAL A 169 -5.02 15.72 -6.27
N ASN A 170 -5.41 15.32 -7.47
CA ASN A 170 -6.78 14.86 -7.74
C ASN A 170 -6.84 13.52 -8.48
N LEU A 171 -6.36 12.43 -7.85
CA LEU A 171 -6.86 11.10 -8.15
C LEU A 171 -7.88 10.75 -7.07
N GLU A 172 -9.14 11.08 -7.33
CA GLU A 172 -10.26 10.57 -6.55
C GLU A 172 -10.24 9.03 -6.64
N ARG A 173 -10.08 8.40 -5.49
CA ARG A 173 -10.21 6.95 -5.33
C ARG A 173 -11.61 6.52 -5.80
N PRO A 174 -11.76 5.39 -6.50
CA PRO A 174 -13.09 4.83 -6.69
C PRO A 174 -13.63 4.45 -5.31
N LYS A 175 -14.58 5.23 -4.82
CA LYS A 175 -15.38 4.89 -3.64
C LYS A 175 -16.12 3.58 -3.97
N ARG A 176 -15.63 2.45 -3.43
CA ARG A 176 -16.57 1.35 -3.18
C ARG A 176 -17.58 1.90 -2.18
N ASP A 177 -18.86 1.69 -2.42
CA ASP A 177 -19.95 1.94 -1.47
C ASP A 177 -19.79 1.00 -0.26
N LEU A 178 -18.78 1.25 0.54
CA LEU A 178 -18.66 0.78 1.90
C LEU A 178 -19.45 1.80 2.72
N GLY A 179 -20.36 1.31 3.55
CA GLY A 179 -21.16 2.15 4.44
C GLY A 179 -20.35 3.20 5.20
N PRO A 180 -20.98 4.15 5.85
CA PRO A 180 -20.29 5.27 6.48
C PRO A 180 -19.21 4.76 7.43
N ASP A 181 -17.99 5.26 7.24
CA ASP A 181 -16.81 4.96 8.04
C ASP A 181 -17.08 5.21 9.53
N HIS A 182 -16.83 4.23 10.37
CA HIS A 182 -17.07 4.28 11.81
C HIS A 182 -16.34 5.46 12.48
N GLN A 183 -15.11 5.77 12.04
CA GLN A 183 -14.36 6.94 12.53
C GLN A 183 -15.13 8.24 12.26
N THR A 184 -15.68 8.38 11.08
CA THR A 184 -16.47 9.56 10.67
C THR A 184 -17.74 9.69 11.49
N ILE A 185 -18.44 8.58 11.73
CA ILE A 185 -19.65 8.57 12.56
C ILE A 185 -19.32 9.04 13.98
N LEU A 186 -18.33 8.46 14.63
CA LEU A 186 -17.91 8.83 15.96
C LEU A 186 -17.42 10.28 16.04
N PHE A 187 -16.65 10.71 15.08
CA PHE A 187 -16.14 12.08 14.98
C PHE A 187 -17.29 13.10 14.84
N ASN A 188 -18.24 12.85 13.96
CA ASN A 188 -19.37 13.74 13.72
C ASN A 188 -20.31 13.86 14.92
N HIS A 189 -20.37 12.85 15.79
CA HIS A 189 -21.13 12.88 17.03
C HIS A 189 -20.32 13.42 18.22
N GLY A 190 -19.17 14.04 17.97
CA GLY A 190 -18.41 14.75 18.99
C GLY A 190 -17.50 13.85 19.85
N ALA A 191 -17.00 12.73 19.32
CA ALA A 191 -16.12 11.83 20.07
C ALA A 191 -14.88 12.55 20.61
N VAL A 192 -14.23 13.38 19.80
CA VAL A 192 -13.02 14.13 20.22
C VAL A 192 -13.33 15.02 21.41
N GLN A 193 -14.36 15.85 21.33
CA GLN A 193 -14.73 16.81 22.36
C GLN A 193 -15.18 16.14 23.66
N ASN A 194 -15.91 15.02 23.55
CA ASN A 194 -16.45 14.30 24.71
C ASN A 194 -15.43 13.39 25.40
N ILE A 195 -14.39 12.97 24.71
CA ILE A 195 -13.39 12.00 25.22
C ILE A 195 -12.10 12.69 25.67
N ALA A 196 -11.72 13.82 25.05
CA ALA A 196 -10.42 14.49 25.30
C ALA A 196 -10.15 14.76 26.79
N HIS A 197 -11.14 15.29 27.53
CA HIS A 197 -10.98 15.59 28.96
C HIS A 197 -10.81 14.33 29.81
N LEU A 198 -11.17 13.15 29.33
CA LEU A 198 -10.99 11.88 30.03
C LEU A 198 -9.52 11.45 30.12
N LEU A 199 -8.65 12.02 29.29
CA LEU A 199 -7.20 11.77 29.34
C LEU A 199 -6.55 12.30 30.62
N THR A 200 -7.17 13.25 31.30
CA THR A 200 -6.74 13.79 32.60
C THR A 200 -7.52 13.22 33.78
N SER A 201 -8.39 12.22 33.56
CA SER A 201 -9.14 11.55 34.61
C SER A 201 -8.23 10.97 35.71
N VAL A 202 -8.67 11.01 36.95
CA VAL A 202 -7.99 10.37 38.09
C VAL A 202 -7.94 8.85 37.94
N SER A 203 -8.87 8.24 37.19
CA SER A 203 -8.89 6.79 36.92
C SER A 203 -7.95 6.41 35.80
N TYR A 204 -6.94 5.62 36.12
CA TYR A 204 -6.02 5.06 35.11
C TYR A 204 -6.78 4.30 33.99
N LYS A 205 -7.78 3.50 34.36
CA LYS A 205 -8.58 2.75 33.38
C LYS A 205 -9.31 3.65 32.39
N VAL A 206 -9.88 4.75 32.88
CA VAL A 206 -10.55 5.74 32.01
C VAL A 206 -9.53 6.40 31.08
N ARG A 207 -8.37 6.84 31.60
CA ARG A 207 -7.32 7.43 30.78
C ARG A 207 -6.87 6.48 29.67
N MET A 208 -6.64 5.21 30.00
CA MET A 208 -6.21 4.21 29.01
C MET A 208 -7.24 3.95 27.93
N GLN A 209 -8.51 3.82 28.29
CA GLN A 209 -9.57 3.59 27.31
C GLN A 209 -9.78 4.81 26.41
N ALA A 210 -9.71 6.01 26.95
CA ALA A 210 -9.74 7.25 26.18
C ALA A 210 -8.56 7.32 25.18
N LEU A 211 -7.36 6.99 25.63
CA LEU A 211 -6.16 6.97 24.79
C LEU A 211 -6.30 5.95 23.65
N LYS A 212 -6.81 4.77 23.92
CA LYS A 212 -7.12 3.76 22.90
C LYS A 212 -8.14 4.25 21.87
N CYS A 213 -9.16 4.99 22.29
CA CYS A 213 -10.10 5.62 21.37
C CYS A 213 -9.40 6.57 20.40
N PHE A 214 -8.52 7.43 20.89
CA PHE A 214 -7.79 8.36 20.04
C PHE A 214 -6.86 7.64 19.05
N SER A 215 -6.20 6.57 19.47
CA SER A 215 -5.36 5.78 18.56
C SER A 215 -6.15 5.18 17.39
N VAL A 216 -7.34 4.71 17.65
CA VAL A 216 -8.22 4.14 16.61
C VAL A 216 -8.82 5.23 15.72
N LEU A 217 -9.27 6.35 16.30
CA LEU A 217 -9.86 7.47 15.56
C LEU A 217 -8.86 8.20 14.67
N ALA A 218 -7.59 8.31 15.10
CA ALA A 218 -6.55 9.00 14.36
C ALA A 218 -5.92 8.17 13.24
N PHE A 219 -6.06 6.84 13.29
CA PHE A 219 -5.43 5.94 12.33
C PHE A 219 -5.93 6.20 10.91
N GLU A 220 -5.00 6.55 10.01
CA GLU A 220 -5.27 6.88 8.59
C GLU A 220 -6.41 7.89 8.38
N ASN A 221 -6.64 8.77 9.35
CA ASN A 221 -7.69 9.77 9.31
C ASN A 221 -7.13 11.19 9.47
N PRO A 222 -6.87 11.90 8.36
CA PRO A 222 -6.33 13.26 8.40
C PRO A 222 -7.26 14.26 9.08
N GLN A 223 -8.57 14.14 8.92
CA GLN A 223 -9.54 15.06 9.52
C GLN A 223 -9.51 15.00 11.04
N VAL A 224 -9.54 13.79 11.61
CA VAL A 224 -9.43 13.59 13.06
C VAL A 224 -8.06 14.08 13.54
N SER A 225 -6.98 13.68 12.89
CA SER A 225 -5.62 14.03 13.28
C SER A 225 -5.38 15.55 13.27
N MET A 226 -5.86 16.26 12.27
CA MET A 226 -5.78 17.73 12.19
C MET A 226 -6.61 18.41 13.28
N THR A 227 -7.73 17.80 13.70
CA THR A 227 -8.52 18.32 14.82
C THR A 227 -7.79 18.11 16.14
N LEU A 228 -7.18 16.93 16.35
CA LEU A 228 -6.51 16.58 17.60
C LEU A 228 -5.35 17.51 17.95
N VAL A 229 -4.58 18.00 16.96
CA VAL A 229 -3.44 18.91 17.23
C VAL A 229 -3.87 20.24 17.89
N ASN A 230 -5.11 20.66 17.70
CA ASN A 230 -5.64 21.94 18.19
C ASN A 230 -6.50 21.79 19.44
N VAL A 231 -6.71 20.58 19.93
CA VAL A 231 -7.53 20.33 21.14
C VAL A 231 -6.74 20.73 22.38
N LEU A 232 -7.38 21.54 23.22
CA LEU A 232 -6.87 21.94 24.54
C LEU A 232 -7.62 21.15 25.63
N VAL A 233 -6.84 20.57 26.53
CA VAL A 233 -7.35 19.92 27.73
C VAL A 233 -6.60 20.51 28.93
N ASP A 234 -7.33 21.12 29.88
CA ASP A 234 -6.76 21.79 31.06
C ASP A 234 -5.66 22.82 30.70
N GLY A 235 -5.79 23.48 29.55
CA GLY A 235 -4.85 24.50 29.07
C GLY A 235 -3.63 23.97 28.31
N GLU A 236 -3.51 22.66 28.14
CA GLU A 236 -2.46 22.04 27.35
C GLU A 236 -2.97 21.49 26.01
N LEU A 237 -2.16 21.60 24.98
CA LEU A 237 -2.44 20.95 23.70
C LEU A 237 -2.33 19.43 23.81
N LEU A 238 -3.21 18.72 23.12
CA LEU A 238 -3.31 17.27 23.16
C LEU A 238 -1.99 16.56 22.80
N PRO A 239 -1.21 16.98 21.78
CA PRO A 239 0.09 16.39 21.50
C PRO A 239 1.06 16.46 22.68
N GLN A 240 1.04 17.52 23.47
CA GLN A 240 1.88 17.65 24.67
C GLN A 240 1.46 16.68 25.78
N ILE A 241 0.16 16.43 25.92
CA ILE A 241 -0.36 15.42 26.85
C ILE A 241 0.11 14.02 26.43
N PHE A 242 0.05 13.70 25.17
CA PHE A 242 0.58 12.44 24.64
C PHE A 242 2.09 12.30 24.88
N VAL A 243 2.86 13.37 24.69
CA VAL A 243 4.32 13.38 24.96
C VAL A 243 4.61 13.10 26.43
N LYS A 244 3.84 13.65 27.37
CA LYS A 244 3.98 13.33 28.79
C LYS A 244 3.72 11.86 29.10
N MET A 245 2.81 11.22 28.36
CA MET A 245 2.50 9.81 28.50
C MET A 245 3.61 8.88 27.94
N LEU A 246 4.59 9.39 27.20
CA LEU A 246 5.76 8.67 26.73
C LEU A 246 6.88 8.57 27.76
N GLN A 247 6.77 9.23 28.89
CA GLN A 247 7.81 9.22 29.93
C GLN A 247 8.04 7.82 30.49
N ARG A 248 9.28 7.52 30.86
CA ARG A 248 9.71 6.18 31.28
C ARG A 248 9.06 5.68 32.58
N ASP A 249 8.53 6.59 33.39
CA ASP A 249 7.80 6.28 34.62
C ASP A 249 6.35 5.85 34.38
N LYS A 250 5.84 6.01 33.16
CA LYS A 250 4.48 5.61 32.80
C LYS A 250 4.40 4.11 32.45
N PRO A 251 3.24 3.47 32.62
CA PRO A 251 3.03 2.10 32.18
C PRO A 251 3.35 1.92 30.69
N ILE A 252 3.91 0.78 30.34
CA ILE A 252 4.33 0.49 28.96
C ILE A 252 3.16 0.57 27.98
N GLU A 253 1.99 0.06 28.34
CA GLU A 253 0.77 0.16 27.53
C GLU A 253 0.40 1.62 27.21
N MET A 254 0.55 2.52 28.17
CA MET A 254 0.33 3.94 27.99
C MET A 254 1.37 4.57 27.04
N GLN A 255 2.64 4.25 27.22
CA GLN A 255 3.71 4.72 26.34
C GLN A 255 3.48 4.28 24.90
N LEU A 256 3.20 3.00 24.66
CA LEU A 256 2.92 2.46 23.32
C LEU A 256 1.69 3.10 22.67
N THR A 257 0.58 3.21 23.40
CA THR A 257 -0.65 3.76 22.85
C THR A 257 -0.52 5.24 22.52
N SER A 258 0.13 6.02 23.37
CA SER A 258 0.40 7.43 23.07
C SER A 258 1.40 7.61 21.92
N ALA A 259 2.41 6.75 21.81
CA ALA A 259 3.29 6.73 20.66
C ALA A 259 2.55 6.42 19.34
N LYS A 260 1.57 5.52 19.38
CA LYS A 260 0.69 5.25 18.23
C LYS A 260 -0.12 6.50 17.85
N CYS A 261 -0.71 7.19 18.81
CA CYS A 261 -1.46 8.43 18.53
C CYS A 261 -0.58 9.48 17.84
N LEU A 262 0.61 9.73 18.36
CA LEU A 262 1.55 10.68 17.78
C LEU A 262 2.03 10.23 16.39
N THR A 263 2.27 8.95 16.21
CA THR A 263 2.65 8.35 14.91
C THR A 263 1.56 8.56 13.88
N TYR A 264 0.30 8.29 14.21
CA TYR A 264 -0.83 8.44 13.29
C TYR A 264 -1.08 9.90 12.94
N MET A 265 -0.93 10.81 13.90
CA MET A 265 -1.01 12.26 13.67
C MET A 265 0.11 12.74 12.74
N CYS A 266 1.32 12.23 12.90
CA CYS A 266 2.47 12.53 12.04
C CYS A 266 2.25 12.00 10.62
N ARG A 267 1.81 10.76 10.48
CA ARG A 267 1.51 10.12 9.18
C ARG A 267 0.37 10.82 8.42
N ALA A 268 -0.58 11.38 9.14
CA ALA A 268 -1.67 12.17 8.58
C ALA A 268 -1.26 13.61 8.18
N GLY A 269 -0.04 14.02 8.49
CA GLY A 269 0.48 15.36 8.22
C GLY A 269 0.06 16.43 9.26
N ALA A 270 -0.59 16.03 10.34
CA ALA A 270 -0.99 16.94 11.42
C ALA A 270 0.20 17.41 12.28
N ILE A 271 1.21 16.56 12.43
CA ILE A 271 2.49 16.87 13.07
C ILE A 271 3.58 16.68 12.03
N ARG A 272 4.54 17.59 11.97
CA ARG A 272 5.68 17.50 11.05
C ARG A 272 6.64 16.39 11.48
N THR A 273 7.29 15.77 10.51
CA THR A 273 8.28 14.71 10.75
C THR A 273 9.54 15.23 11.47
N ASP A 274 9.87 16.49 11.32
CA ASP A 274 10.98 17.16 12.00
C ASP A 274 10.63 17.75 13.38
N ASP A 275 9.39 17.61 13.83
CA ASP A 275 8.96 18.09 15.14
C ASP A 275 9.66 17.32 16.27
N ASN A 276 10.07 18.07 17.31
CA ASN A 276 10.74 17.49 18.48
C ASN A 276 9.94 16.40 19.18
N CYS A 277 8.61 16.48 19.17
CA CYS A 277 7.76 15.45 19.75
C CYS A 277 7.87 14.12 19.01
N ILE A 278 8.20 14.14 17.73
CA ILE A 278 8.46 12.93 16.91
C ILE A 278 9.90 12.49 17.04
N VAL A 279 10.85 13.37 16.70
CA VAL A 279 12.28 13.01 16.61
C VAL A 279 12.89 12.69 17.97
N LEU A 280 12.58 13.48 19.00
CA LEU A 280 13.22 13.36 20.31
C LEU A 280 12.40 12.58 21.36
N LYS A 281 11.13 12.32 21.11
CA LYS A 281 10.23 11.69 22.07
C LYS A 281 9.60 10.41 21.53
N THR A 282 8.85 10.46 20.44
CA THR A 282 8.10 9.30 19.91
C THR A 282 9.03 8.23 19.33
N LEU A 283 9.95 8.63 18.45
CA LEU A 283 10.89 7.70 17.81
C LEU A 283 11.78 6.97 18.84
N PRO A 284 12.44 7.66 19.77
CA PRO A 284 13.24 6.96 20.80
C PRO A 284 12.40 6.05 21.70
N CYS A 285 11.17 6.44 22.00
CA CYS A 285 10.25 5.58 22.77
C CYS A 285 9.97 4.26 22.03
N LEU A 286 9.64 4.33 20.74
CA LEU A 286 9.35 3.16 19.90
C LEU A 286 10.59 2.27 19.74
N VAL A 287 11.79 2.85 19.60
CA VAL A 287 13.05 2.08 19.57
C VAL A 287 13.26 1.32 20.87
N ARG A 288 13.02 1.94 22.03
CA ARG A 288 13.10 1.26 23.33
C ARG A 288 12.13 0.07 23.42
N MET A 289 10.93 0.17 22.84
CA MET A 289 9.97 -0.92 22.83
C MET A 289 10.43 -2.13 22.00
N CYS A 290 11.36 -1.93 21.07
CA CYS A 290 11.94 -3.02 20.27
C CYS A 290 12.98 -3.85 21.02
N SER A 291 13.42 -3.45 22.21
CA SER A 291 14.53 -4.09 22.93
C SER A 291 14.17 -5.46 23.48
N LYS A 292 15.17 -6.34 23.60
CA LYS A 292 15.02 -7.71 24.12
C LYS A 292 14.53 -7.78 25.57
N GLU A 293 14.58 -6.67 26.30
CA GLU A 293 14.10 -6.57 27.69
C GLU A 293 12.59 -6.39 27.78
N ARG A 294 11.92 -6.15 26.65
CA ARG A 294 10.48 -5.99 26.57
C ARG A 294 9.78 -7.32 26.33
N LEU A 295 8.49 -7.36 26.68
CA LEU A 295 7.65 -8.51 26.35
C LEU A 295 7.55 -8.68 24.82
N LEU A 296 7.29 -9.90 24.37
CA LEU A 296 7.23 -10.19 22.93
C LEU A 296 6.18 -9.35 22.20
N GLU A 297 5.00 -9.19 22.81
CA GLU A 297 3.92 -8.37 22.29
C GLU A 297 4.30 -6.88 22.20
N GLU A 298 5.02 -6.37 23.19
CA GLU A 298 5.51 -4.99 23.21
C GLU A 298 6.54 -4.73 22.10
N ARG A 299 7.41 -5.70 21.84
CA ARG A 299 8.38 -5.64 20.74
C ARG A 299 7.70 -5.62 19.38
N VAL A 300 6.68 -6.46 19.19
CA VAL A 300 5.91 -6.51 17.95
C VAL A 300 5.23 -5.17 17.71
N GLU A 301 4.48 -4.66 18.68
CA GLU A 301 3.79 -3.37 18.55
C GLU A 301 4.76 -2.20 18.34
N GLY A 302 5.86 -2.18 19.07
CA GLY A 302 6.89 -1.14 18.94
C GLY A 302 7.51 -1.13 17.55
N ALA A 303 7.91 -2.29 17.05
CA ALA A 303 8.55 -2.43 15.75
C ALA A 303 7.57 -2.09 14.60
N GLU A 304 6.33 -2.57 14.65
CA GLU A 304 5.32 -2.27 13.62
C GLU A 304 4.94 -0.79 13.61
N THR A 305 4.78 -0.17 14.77
CA THR A 305 4.47 1.25 14.87
C THR A 305 5.63 2.11 14.38
N LEU A 306 6.86 1.75 14.73
CA LEU A 306 8.06 2.44 14.25
C LEU A 306 8.21 2.31 12.74
N ALA A 307 7.98 1.13 12.18
CA ALA A 307 7.99 0.90 10.74
C ALA A 307 7.01 1.83 10.01
N TYR A 308 5.80 1.96 10.55
CA TYR A 308 4.77 2.86 10.01
C TYR A 308 5.17 4.33 10.13
N LEU A 309 5.76 4.75 11.24
CA LEU A 309 6.21 6.13 11.45
C LEU A 309 7.26 6.56 10.42
N ILE A 310 8.30 5.75 10.24
CA ILE A 310 9.49 6.14 9.46
C ILE A 310 9.36 5.86 7.96
N GLU A 311 8.38 5.08 7.53
CA GLU A 311 8.22 4.61 6.15
C GLU A 311 8.34 5.72 5.08
N PRO A 312 7.69 6.90 5.21
CA PRO A 312 7.72 7.91 4.16
C PRO A 312 8.89 8.90 4.26
N ASP A 313 9.65 8.90 5.34
CA ASP A 313 10.59 9.96 5.66
C ASP A 313 12.04 9.46 5.79
N VAL A 314 12.91 9.97 4.91
CA VAL A 314 14.33 9.56 4.84
C VAL A 314 15.09 9.92 6.12
N GLU A 315 14.85 11.10 6.69
CA GLU A 315 15.56 11.53 7.89
C GLU A 315 15.16 10.71 9.12
N LEU A 316 13.87 10.39 9.26
CA LEU A 316 13.42 9.49 10.32
C LEU A 316 14.02 8.09 10.17
N GLN A 317 14.16 7.58 8.95
CA GLN A 317 14.81 6.30 8.67
C GLN A 317 16.29 6.34 9.11
N ARG A 318 17.01 7.40 8.79
CA ARG A 318 18.41 7.60 9.21
C ARG A 318 18.56 7.67 10.71
N ILE A 319 17.75 8.49 11.36
CA ILE A 319 17.76 8.64 12.83
C ILE A 319 17.45 7.30 13.50
N ALA A 320 16.43 6.59 13.06
CA ALA A 320 16.08 5.28 13.60
C ALA A 320 17.23 4.26 13.43
N SER A 321 17.88 4.27 12.26
CA SER A 321 18.96 3.30 11.94
C SER A 321 20.17 3.39 12.87
N ILE A 322 20.44 4.55 13.44
CA ILE A 322 21.57 4.78 14.34
C ILE A 322 21.17 4.77 15.83
N THR A 323 19.88 4.78 16.14
CA THR A 323 19.39 4.84 17.52
C THR A 323 19.49 3.44 18.16
N ASP A 324 20.20 3.35 19.27
CA ASP A 324 20.32 2.15 20.14
C ASP A 324 20.63 0.84 19.37
N HIS A 325 21.38 0.90 18.29
CA HIS A 325 21.72 -0.25 17.44
C HIS A 325 20.51 -1.03 16.94
N LEU A 326 19.45 -0.34 16.53
CA LEU A 326 18.16 -0.92 16.15
C LEU A 326 18.29 -2.06 15.13
N ILE A 327 19.12 -1.91 14.09
CA ILE A 327 19.29 -2.93 13.03
C ILE A 327 19.79 -4.26 13.63
N ALA A 328 20.81 -4.20 14.49
CA ALA A 328 21.33 -5.38 15.16
C ALA A 328 20.34 -5.95 16.21
N MET A 329 19.60 -5.09 16.88
CA MET A 329 18.57 -5.47 17.85
C MET A 329 17.46 -6.32 17.22
N LEU A 330 17.01 -5.98 16.01
CA LEU A 330 15.97 -6.71 15.30
C LEU A 330 16.39 -8.12 14.87
N ALA A 331 17.70 -8.39 14.77
CA ALA A 331 18.20 -9.73 14.47
C ALA A 331 17.79 -10.75 15.55
N ASP A 332 17.61 -10.32 16.79
CA ASP A 332 17.13 -11.17 17.88
C ASP A 332 15.70 -11.68 17.69
N TYR A 333 14.89 -10.98 16.91
CA TYR A 333 13.49 -11.36 16.60
C TYR A 333 13.39 -12.68 15.84
N PHE A 334 14.45 -13.10 15.15
CA PHE A 334 14.50 -14.36 14.38
C PHE A 334 14.95 -15.58 15.21
N LYS A 335 15.34 -15.38 16.48
CA LYS A 335 15.79 -16.46 17.36
C LYS A 335 14.65 -17.25 18.01
N TYR A 336 13.42 -16.87 17.77
CA TYR A 336 12.23 -17.53 18.30
C TYR A 336 11.60 -18.45 17.23
N PRO A 337 11.02 -19.61 17.61
CA PRO A 337 11.09 -20.22 18.96
C PRO A 337 12.50 -20.72 19.28
N SER A 338 12.94 -20.49 20.51
CA SER A 338 14.17 -21.10 21.01
C SER A 338 14.01 -22.63 20.99
N SER A 339 14.88 -23.33 20.32
CA SER A 339 14.93 -24.77 20.03
C SER A 339 13.78 -25.63 20.58
N VAL A 340 13.00 -26.22 19.66
CA VAL A 340 11.85 -27.11 19.91
C VAL A 340 12.16 -28.26 20.89
N SER A 341 13.42 -28.64 21.03
CA SER A 341 13.87 -29.75 21.90
C SER A 341 13.71 -29.51 23.40
N ALA A 342 13.45 -28.26 23.84
CA ALA A 342 13.32 -27.93 25.25
C ALA A 342 11.87 -27.71 25.72
N ILE A 343 10.87 -27.80 24.84
CA ILE A 343 9.48 -27.48 25.17
C ILE A 343 8.66 -28.77 25.27
N THR A 344 8.28 -29.13 26.46
CA THR A 344 7.43 -30.28 26.78
C THR A 344 5.94 -29.94 26.86
N ASP A 345 5.59 -28.65 26.86
CA ASP A 345 4.20 -28.18 26.98
C ASP A 345 3.68 -27.67 25.61
N ILE A 346 2.66 -28.34 25.08
CA ILE A 346 2.05 -28.04 23.77
C ILE A 346 1.46 -26.63 23.73
N LYS A 347 0.82 -26.19 24.83
CA LYS A 347 0.22 -24.83 24.88
C LYS A 347 1.27 -23.73 24.83
N ARG A 348 2.42 -23.97 25.46
CA ARG A 348 3.55 -23.04 25.41
C ARG A 348 4.19 -23.04 24.03
N LEU A 349 4.26 -24.19 23.38
CA LEU A 349 4.76 -24.28 22.01
C LEU A 349 3.88 -23.49 21.03
N ASP A 350 2.55 -23.63 21.11
CA ASP A 350 1.60 -22.87 20.26
C ASP A 350 1.72 -21.37 20.49
N HIS A 351 1.84 -20.95 21.75
CA HIS A 351 2.05 -19.55 22.10
C HIS A 351 3.38 -19.03 21.54
N ASP A 352 4.47 -19.76 21.70
CA ASP A 352 5.79 -19.35 21.22
C ASP A 352 5.87 -19.34 19.69
N LEU A 353 5.19 -20.27 18.99
CA LEU A 353 5.09 -20.28 17.53
C LEU A 353 4.30 -19.06 17.00
N LYS A 354 3.20 -18.72 17.65
CA LYS A 354 2.41 -17.53 17.29
C LYS A 354 3.24 -16.27 17.39
N HIS A 355 3.93 -16.07 18.52
CA HIS A 355 4.79 -14.89 18.72
C HIS A 355 6.02 -14.89 17.81
N ALA A 356 6.57 -16.07 17.46
CA ALA A 356 7.66 -16.18 16.50
C ALA A 356 7.25 -15.64 15.12
N HIS A 357 6.05 -15.96 14.63
CA HIS A 357 5.53 -15.40 13.37
C HIS A 357 5.32 -13.89 13.45
N GLU A 358 4.72 -13.41 14.53
CA GLU A 358 4.48 -11.97 14.73
C GLU A 358 5.80 -11.18 14.84
N LEU A 359 6.81 -11.71 15.54
CA LEU A 359 8.15 -11.10 15.63
C LEU A 359 8.84 -11.02 14.27
N ARG A 360 8.84 -12.11 13.50
CA ARG A 360 9.42 -12.12 12.14
C ARG A 360 8.73 -11.13 11.22
N GLN A 361 7.40 -11.09 11.25
CA GLN A 361 6.63 -10.13 10.49
C GLN A 361 6.99 -8.68 10.86
N ALA A 362 7.06 -8.37 12.15
CA ALA A 362 7.41 -7.04 12.63
C ALA A 362 8.84 -6.64 12.24
N ALA A 363 9.80 -7.55 12.38
CA ALA A 363 11.19 -7.31 11.98
C ALA A 363 11.32 -7.06 10.47
N PHE A 364 10.67 -7.86 9.63
CA PHE A 364 10.67 -7.64 8.19
C PHE A 364 10.03 -6.32 7.79
N LYS A 365 8.92 -5.94 8.41
CA LYS A 365 8.27 -4.64 8.17
C LYS A 365 9.21 -3.48 8.51
N LEU A 366 9.88 -3.55 9.65
CA LEU A 366 10.78 -2.47 10.07
C LEU A 366 12.04 -2.40 9.19
N TYR A 367 12.62 -3.53 8.81
CA TYR A 367 13.71 -3.55 7.85
C TYR A 367 13.30 -3.00 6.47
N ALA A 368 12.09 -3.31 6.02
CA ALA A 368 11.56 -2.76 4.77
C ALA A 368 11.46 -1.22 4.81
N SER A 369 10.98 -0.68 5.91
CA SER A 369 10.88 0.77 6.10
C SER A 369 12.26 1.44 6.25
N LEU A 370 13.16 0.85 7.02
CA LEU A 370 14.54 1.35 7.20
C LEU A 370 15.31 1.39 5.88
N GLY A 371 15.20 0.34 5.07
CA GLY A 371 15.93 0.20 3.80
C GLY A 371 15.29 0.93 2.62
N ALA A 372 14.20 1.66 2.82
CA ALA A 372 13.39 2.20 1.73
C ALA A 372 14.13 3.20 0.83
N ASN A 373 15.01 4.05 1.38
CA ASN A 373 15.58 5.18 0.64
C ASN A 373 17.10 5.33 0.73
N ASP A 374 17.77 4.66 1.65
CA ASP A 374 19.19 4.87 1.94
C ASP A 374 20.02 3.61 1.69
N GLU A 375 21.05 3.74 0.85
CA GLU A 375 21.92 2.63 0.45
C GLU A 375 22.78 2.10 1.60
N ASP A 376 23.30 2.98 2.46
CA ASP A 376 24.12 2.57 3.60
C ASP A 376 23.32 1.79 4.62
N ILE A 377 22.05 2.16 4.80
CA ILE A 377 21.12 1.41 5.67
C ILE A 377 20.86 0.02 5.09
N ARG A 378 20.57 -0.10 3.79
CA ARG A 378 20.38 -1.40 3.12
C ARG A 378 21.60 -2.29 3.28
N LYS A 379 22.78 -1.73 3.10
CA LYS A 379 24.05 -2.44 3.28
C LYS A 379 24.18 -2.99 4.71
N LYS A 380 23.94 -2.16 5.72
CA LYS A 380 23.97 -2.58 7.15
C LYS A 380 22.96 -3.68 7.45
N ILE A 381 21.76 -3.62 6.88
CA ILE A 381 20.74 -4.67 7.05
C ILE A 381 21.24 -5.98 6.46
N ILE A 382 21.76 -5.96 5.24
CA ILE A 382 22.23 -7.16 4.53
C ILE A 382 23.48 -7.77 5.18
N GLU A 383 24.38 -6.93 5.73
CA GLU A 383 25.56 -7.38 6.47
C GLU A 383 25.23 -7.98 7.86
N THR A 384 23.99 -7.87 8.33
CA THR A 384 23.55 -8.53 9.55
C THR A 384 23.61 -10.05 9.37
N GLU A 385 24.11 -10.74 10.38
CA GLU A 385 24.35 -12.19 10.34
C GLU A 385 23.13 -12.98 9.87
N ASN A 386 23.33 -13.81 8.86
CA ASN A 386 22.30 -14.69 8.25
C ASN A 386 21.05 -13.96 7.72
N MET A 387 21.12 -12.65 7.49
CA MET A 387 19.93 -11.88 7.12
C MET A 387 19.31 -12.33 5.79
N MET A 388 20.12 -12.52 4.76
CA MET A 388 19.62 -12.98 3.46
C MET A 388 18.98 -14.35 3.53
N ASP A 389 19.55 -15.29 4.27
CA ASP A 389 18.98 -16.62 4.50
C ASP A 389 17.65 -16.56 5.25
N ARG A 390 17.54 -15.66 6.23
CA ARG A 390 16.30 -15.43 6.99
C ARG A 390 15.19 -14.87 6.10
N ILE A 391 15.52 -13.92 5.22
CA ILE A 391 14.56 -13.34 4.27
C ILE A 391 14.10 -14.40 3.27
N VAL A 392 15.03 -15.14 2.68
CA VAL A 392 14.74 -16.22 1.72
C VAL A 392 13.86 -17.30 2.35
N THR A 393 14.16 -17.69 3.59
CA THR A 393 13.32 -18.61 4.37
C THR A 393 11.94 -18.04 4.62
N GLY A 394 11.84 -16.74 4.90
CA GLY A 394 10.58 -16.03 5.10
C GLY A 394 9.64 -16.07 3.88
N LEU A 395 10.17 -16.18 2.67
CA LEU A 395 9.38 -16.33 1.44
C LEU A 395 8.62 -17.67 1.36
N SER A 396 9.06 -18.67 2.13
CA SER A 396 8.48 -20.03 2.16
C SER A 396 7.71 -20.32 3.46
N GLU A 397 7.52 -19.32 4.32
CA GLU A 397 6.79 -19.46 5.59
C GLU A 397 5.32 -19.85 5.38
N SER A 398 4.77 -20.60 6.33
CA SER A 398 3.36 -21.01 6.30
C SER A 398 2.40 -19.83 6.47
N SER A 399 2.79 -18.83 7.25
CA SER A 399 2.00 -17.60 7.46
C SER A 399 2.06 -16.68 6.25
N VAL A 400 0.90 -16.39 5.68
CA VAL A 400 0.75 -15.41 4.57
C VAL A 400 1.28 -14.04 4.97
N LYS A 401 1.04 -13.61 6.19
CA LYS A 401 1.49 -12.31 6.72
C LYS A 401 3.02 -12.21 6.79
N VAL A 402 3.67 -13.29 7.22
CA VAL A 402 5.16 -13.34 7.26
C VAL A 402 5.73 -13.35 5.85
N ARG A 403 5.16 -14.13 4.92
CA ARG A 403 5.59 -14.13 3.51
C ARG A 403 5.47 -12.75 2.88
N LEU A 404 4.34 -12.06 3.10
CA LEU A 404 4.14 -10.70 2.60
C LEU A 404 5.18 -9.72 3.15
N ALA A 405 5.44 -9.77 4.46
CA ALA A 405 6.44 -8.93 5.09
C ALA A 405 7.86 -9.23 4.58
N ALA A 406 8.21 -10.51 4.39
CA ALA A 406 9.49 -10.93 3.82
C ALA A 406 9.67 -10.45 2.37
N VAL A 407 8.64 -10.58 1.53
CA VAL A 407 8.66 -10.08 0.14
C VAL A 407 8.83 -8.56 0.12
N ARG A 408 8.12 -7.82 0.97
CA ARG A 408 8.27 -6.36 1.09
C ARG A 408 9.66 -5.95 1.54
N CYS A 409 10.23 -6.66 2.50
CA CYS A 409 11.62 -6.45 2.95
C CYS A 409 12.60 -6.66 1.80
N LEU A 410 12.47 -7.76 1.09
CA LEU A 410 13.32 -8.10 -0.04
C LEU A 410 13.17 -7.09 -1.19
N HIS A 411 11.96 -6.64 -1.48
CA HIS A 411 11.69 -5.60 -2.46
C HIS A 411 12.38 -4.27 -2.08
N SER A 412 12.30 -3.87 -0.83
CA SER A 412 13.02 -2.70 -0.33
C SER A 412 14.52 -2.81 -0.56
N LEU A 413 15.13 -3.95 -0.22
CA LEU A 413 16.57 -4.19 -0.39
C LEU A 413 16.96 -4.34 -1.86
N SER A 414 16.08 -4.79 -2.74
CA SER A 414 16.32 -4.93 -4.18
C SER A 414 16.53 -3.60 -4.92
N ARG A 415 16.32 -2.48 -4.26
CA ARG A 415 16.62 -1.15 -4.81
C ARG A 415 18.12 -0.86 -4.88
N SER A 416 18.93 -1.64 -4.20
CA SER A 416 20.38 -1.53 -4.26
C SER A 416 20.93 -2.23 -5.50
N VAL A 417 21.54 -1.46 -6.41
CA VAL A 417 22.22 -2.00 -7.60
C VAL A 417 23.38 -2.91 -7.20
N GLN A 418 24.14 -2.50 -6.18
CA GLN A 418 25.28 -3.28 -5.73
C GLN A 418 24.84 -4.62 -5.13
N GLN A 419 23.81 -4.61 -4.29
CA GLN A 419 23.30 -5.82 -3.64
C GLN A 419 22.65 -6.79 -4.64
N LEU A 420 22.00 -6.28 -5.68
CA LEU A 420 21.50 -7.11 -6.79
C LEU A 420 22.61 -7.90 -7.47
N ARG A 421 23.81 -7.33 -7.59
CA ARG A 421 24.96 -7.97 -8.23
C ARG A 421 25.76 -8.91 -7.32
N THR A 422 25.52 -8.86 -6.01
CA THR A 422 26.23 -9.65 -5.01
C THR A 422 25.30 -10.56 -4.23
N SER A 423 24.78 -10.11 -3.09
CA SER A 423 24.01 -10.93 -2.15
C SER A 423 22.77 -11.58 -2.75
N PHE A 424 22.05 -10.90 -3.66
CA PHE A 424 20.89 -11.47 -4.33
C PHE A 424 21.26 -12.58 -5.31
N GLN A 425 22.43 -12.46 -5.96
CA GLN A 425 22.96 -13.51 -6.84
C GLN A 425 23.46 -14.69 -6.03
N ASP A 426 24.26 -14.45 -4.99
CA ASP A 426 24.87 -15.49 -4.15
C ASP A 426 23.81 -16.39 -3.50
N HIS A 427 22.69 -15.83 -3.07
CA HIS A 427 21.58 -16.56 -2.45
C HIS A 427 20.52 -17.03 -3.45
N ALA A 428 20.70 -16.81 -4.75
CA ALA A 428 19.74 -17.18 -5.80
C ALA A 428 18.29 -16.83 -5.47
N VAL A 429 18.08 -15.59 -4.99
CA VAL A 429 16.79 -15.06 -4.49
C VAL A 429 15.64 -15.23 -5.49
N TRP A 430 15.95 -15.21 -6.79
CA TRP A 430 14.98 -15.36 -7.86
C TRP A 430 14.22 -16.71 -7.80
N LYS A 431 14.86 -17.79 -7.32
CA LYS A 431 14.22 -19.12 -7.26
C LYS A 431 13.01 -19.16 -6.31
N PRO A 432 13.13 -18.81 -5.02
CA PRO A 432 11.99 -18.76 -4.13
C PRO A 432 10.95 -17.71 -4.54
N LEU A 433 11.39 -16.60 -5.14
CA LEU A 433 10.49 -15.58 -5.66
C LEU A 433 9.60 -16.13 -6.79
N MET A 434 10.17 -16.89 -7.74
CA MET A 434 9.41 -17.52 -8.82
C MET A 434 8.37 -18.52 -8.30
N LYS A 435 8.67 -19.24 -7.20
CA LYS A 435 7.70 -20.12 -6.54
C LYS A 435 6.53 -19.34 -5.92
N VAL A 436 6.83 -18.22 -5.29
CA VAL A 436 5.81 -17.31 -4.71
C VAL A 436 4.87 -16.81 -5.81
N LEU A 437 5.39 -16.43 -6.96
CA LEU A 437 4.61 -15.93 -8.10
C LEU A 437 3.65 -16.98 -8.71
N GLN A 438 3.90 -18.27 -8.51
CA GLN A 438 3.04 -19.33 -9.04
C GLN A 438 1.76 -19.55 -8.23
N ASN A 439 1.78 -19.40 -6.91
CA ASN A 439 0.71 -19.86 -6.03
C ASN A 439 0.39 -18.94 -4.84
N ALA A 440 0.70 -17.66 -4.89
CA ALA A 440 0.43 -16.75 -3.79
C ALA A 440 -0.88 -15.96 -3.95
N PRO A 441 -1.48 -15.47 -2.86
CA PRO A 441 -2.58 -14.52 -2.92
C PRO A 441 -2.18 -13.21 -3.63
N ASP A 442 -3.16 -12.48 -4.16
CA ASP A 442 -2.93 -11.24 -4.93
C ASP A 442 -2.07 -10.21 -4.20
N GLU A 443 -2.24 -10.06 -2.89
CA GLU A 443 -1.44 -9.12 -2.08
C GLU A 443 0.07 -9.41 -2.16
N ILE A 444 0.43 -10.68 -2.10
CA ILE A 444 1.83 -11.12 -2.23
C ILE A 444 2.28 -11.02 -3.68
N LEU A 445 1.42 -11.41 -4.64
CA LEU A 445 1.73 -11.35 -6.07
C LEU A 445 2.07 -9.93 -6.53
N VAL A 446 1.35 -8.92 -6.05
CA VAL A 446 1.62 -7.51 -6.39
C VAL A 446 3.03 -7.10 -5.97
N VAL A 447 3.42 -7.39 -4.74
CA VAL A 447 4.77 -7.02 -4.25
C VAL A 447 5.86 -7.88 -4.91
N ALA A 448 5.62 -9.17 -5.05
CA ALA A 448 6.58 -10.09 -5.67
C ALA A 448 6.81 -9.77 -7.16
N SER A 449 5.76 -9.45 -7.90
CA SER A 449 5.87 -9.05 -9.30
C SER A 449 6.56 -7.70 -9.47
N SER A 450 6.32 -6.74 -8.57
CA SER A 450 7.05 -5.48 -8.55
C SER A 450 8.54 -5.70 -8.29
N MET A 451 8.90 -6.57 -7.35
CA MET A 451 10.29 -6.94 -7.12
C MET A 451 10.93 -7.61 -8.35
N LEU A 452 10.19 -8.46 -9.04
CA LEU A 452 10.67 -9.11 -10.26
C LEU A 452 11.06 -8.09 -11.33
N CYS A 453 10.35 -6.96 -11.42
CA CYS A 453 10.73 -5.87 -12.32
C CYS A 453 12.15 -5.37 -12.04
N ASN A 454 12.56 -5.27 -10.76
CA ASN A 454 13.92 -4.86 -10.39
C ASN A 454 14.97 -5.92 -10.75
N LEU A 455 14.65 -7.21 -10.60
CA LEU A 455 15.55 -8.32 -10.95
C LEU A 455 15.72 -8.50 -12.47
N LEU A 456 14.85 -7.91 -13.27
CA LEU A 456 14.90 -7.96 -14.74
C LEU A 456 15.55 -6.73 -15.37
N LEU A 457 16.11 -5.83 -14.58
CA LEU A 457 16.88 -4.71 -15.09
C LEU A 457 18.17 -5.19 -15.75
N GLU A 458 18.68 -4.44 -16.74
CA GLU A 458 19.82 -4.82 -17.58
C GLU A 458 21.08 -5.20 -16.78
N PHE A 459 21.33 -4.49 -15.68
CA PHE A 459 22.50 -4.74 -14.83
C PHE A 459 22.30 -5.89 -13.82
N SER A 460 21.15 -6.53 -13.78
CA SER A 460 20.85 -7.59 -12.80
C SER A 460 21.34 -8.95 -13.31
N PRO A 461 22.23 -9.63 -12.58
CA PRO A 461 22.69 -10.98 -12.97
C PRO A 461 21.60 -12.05 -12.85
N SER A 462 20.49 -11.75 -12.19
CA SER A 462 19.33 -12.65 -12.11
C SER A 462 18.48 -12.65 -13.39
N LYS A 463 18.68 -11.72 -14.32
CA LYS A 463 17.86 -11.58 -15.54
C LYS A 463 17.88 -12.85 -16.39
N GLU A 464 19.03 -13.37 -16.73
CA GLU A 464 19.14 -14.57 -17.57
C GLU A 464 18.53 -15.82 -16.92
N PRO A 465 18.85 -16.20 -15.67
CA PRO A 465 18.23 -17.34 -15.02
C PRO A 465 16.70 -17.24 -14.92
N ILE A 466 16.16 -16.04 -14.72
CA ILE A 466 14.71 -15.80 -14.69
C ILE A 466 14.12 -16.04 -16.08
N LEU A 467 14.73 -15.55 -17.14
CA LEU A 467 14.31 -15.76 -18.51
C LEU A 467 14.24 -17.26 -18.87
N GLU A 468 15.23 -18.03 -18.44
CA GLU A 468 15.31 -19.48 -18.67
C GLU A 468 14.27 -20.28 -17.86
N SER A 469 13.72 -19.71 -16.81
CA SER A 469 12.78 -20.40 -15.89
C SER A 469 11.30 -20.35 -16.32
N GLY A 470 10.98 -19.86 -17.52
CA GLY A 470 9.60 -19.74 -18.00
C GLY A 470 8.87 -18.49 -17.49
N ALA A 471 9.60 -17.44 -17.14
CA ALA A 471 9.02 -16.21 -16.62
C ALA A 471 8.14 -15.48 -17.65
N VAL A 472 8.40 -15.64 -18.94
CA VAL A 472 7.63 -14.95 -19.99
C VAL A 472 6.16 -15.35 -19.94
N GLU A 473 5.87 -16.65 -19.88
CA GLU A 473 4.48 -17.15 -19.80
C GLU A 473 3.79 -16.68 -18.52
N LEU A 474 4.51 -16.73 -17.39
CA LEU A 474 3.97 -16.28 -16.09
C LEU A 474 3.58 -14.80 -16.13
N LEU A 475 4.47 -13.95 -16.65
CA LEU A 475 4.25 -12.51 -16.74
C LEU A 475 3.13 -12.16 -17.74
N CYS A 476 3.07 -12.86 -18.86
CA CYS A 476 1.96 -12.72 -19.81
C CYS A 476 0.62 -13.09 -19.14
N GLY A 477 0.59 -14.11 -18.29
CA GLY A 477 -0.57 -14.45 -17.47
C GLY A 477 -1.00 -13.33 -16.52
N LEU A 478 -0.04 -12.66 -15.87
CA LEU A 478 -0.33 -11.53 -14.99
C LEU A 478 -0.98 -10.33 -15.74
N THR A 479 -0.65 -10.14 -17.01
CA THR A 479 -1.27 -9.07 -17.83
C THR A 479 -2.75 -9.28 -18.08
N GLN A 480 -3.28 -10.47 -17.84
CA GLN A 480 -4.69 -10.82 -17.99
C GLN A 480 -5.48 -10.72 -16.68
N SER A 481 -4.84 -10.39 -15.57
CA SER A 481 -5.48 -10.28 -14.27
C SER A 481 -6.53 -9.15 -14.24
N GLU A 482 -7.61 -9.36 -13.49
CA GLU A 482 -8.59 -8.31 -13.20
C GLU A 482 -8.01 -7.19 -12.33
N ASN A 483 -6.96 -7.49 -11.54
CA ASN A 483 -6.26 -6.52 -10.71
C ASN A 483 -5.31 -5.65 -11.58
N PRO A 484 -5.57 -4.33 -11.71
CA PRO A 484 -4.72 -3.47 -12.53
C PRO A 484 -3.27 -3.40 -12.06
N ALA A 485 -3.00 -3.53 -10.75
CA ALA A 485 -1.63 -3.54 -10.22
C ALA A 485 -0.83 -4.74 -10.76
N LEU A 486 -1.45 -5.91 -10.89
CA LEU A 486 -0.81 -7.10 -11.49
C LEU A 486 -0.61 -6.93 -12.99
N ARG A 487 -1.56 -6.33 -13.70
CA ARG A 487 -1.39 -6.02 -15.12
C ARG A 487 -0.21 -5.07 -15.35
N VAL A 488 -0.12 -4.00 -14.56
CA VAL A 488 1.00 -3.05 -14.61
C VAL A 488 2.34 -3.76 -14.37
N ASN A 489 2.45 -4.55 -13.32
CA ASN A 489 3.70 -5.23 -12.97
C ASN A 489 4.08 -6.27 -14.03
N GLY A 490 3.13 -7.02 -14.55
CA GLY A 490 3.36 -7.98 -15.64
C GLY A 490 3.91 -7.32 -16.89
N ILE A 491 3.27 -6.25 -17.35
CA ILE A 491 3.71 -5.53 -18.54
C ILE A 491 5.02 -4.76 -18.32
N TRP A 492 5.23 -4.24 -17.12
CA TRP A 492 6.47 -3.57 -16.75
C TRP A 492 7.66 -4.53 -16.74
N ALA A 493 7.49 -5.71 -16.15
CA ALA A 493 8.52 -6.74 -16.19
C ALA A 493 8.86 -7.17 -17.62
N LEU A 494 7.87 -7.37 -18.48
CA LEU A 494 8.07 -7.65 -19.90
C LEU A 494 8.81 -6.51 -20.64
N MET A 495 8.48 -5.28 -20.31
CA MET A 495 9.17 -4.09 -20.83
C MET A 495 10.67 -4.10 -20.46
N ASN A 496 10.99 -4.40 -19.21
CA ASN A 496 12.38 -4.51 -18.75
C ASN A 496 13.11 -5.68 -19.40
N MET A 497 12.43 -6.82 -19.59
CA MET A 497 12.98 -7.97 -20.31
C MET A 497 13.32 -7.65 -21.76
N ALA A 498 12.50 -6.85 -22.43
CA ALA A 498 12.68 -6.50 -23.84
C ALA A 498 13.74 -5.42 -24.06
N PHE A 499 14.15 -4.71 -23.00
CA PHE A 499 15.16 -3.66 -23.10
C PHE A 499 16.52 -4.24 -23.52
N GLN A 500 17.05 -3.78 -24.65
CA GLN A 500 18.30 -4.26 -25.26
C GLN A 500 18.36 -5.80 -25.45
N ALA A 501 17.21 -6.45 -25.53
CA ALA A 501 17.10 -7.88 -25.62
C ALA A 501 17.44 -8.41 -27.03
N GLU A 502 17.89 -9.67 -27.10
CA GLU A 502 18.08 -10.38 -28.34
C GLU A 502 16.72 -10.65 -29.05
N GLN A 503 16.81 -10.86 -30.37
CA GLN A 503 15.61 -11.14 -31.19
C GLN A 503 14.79 -12.33 -30.68
N LYS A 504 15.43 -13.37 -30.18
CA LYS A 504 14.77 -14.55 -29.63
C LYS A 504 13.83 -14.18 -28.48
N ILE A 505 14.31 -13.37 -27.52
CA ILE A 505 13.54 -12.95 -26.34
C ILE A 505 12.36 -12.09 -26.78
N LYS A 506 12.57 -11.13 -27.68
CA LYS A 506 11.51 -10.29 -28.26
C LYS A 506 10.45 -11.12 -28.97
N ALA A 507 10.84 -12.12 -29.74
CA ALA A 507 9.94 -13.04 -30.42
C ALA A 507 9.14 -13.92 -29.43
N ASP A 508 9.77 -14.39 -28.35
CA ASP A 508 9.10 -15.18 -27.31
C ASP A 508 8.05 -14.34 -26.57
N ILE A 509 8.35 -13.07 -26.26
CA ILE A 509 7.39 -12.13 -25.64
C ILE A 509 6.18 -11.94 -26.56
N LEU A 510 6.38 -11.63 -27.83
CA LEU A 510 5.29 -11.42 -28.80
C LEU A 510 4.43 -12.67 -29.02
N ARG A 511 5.06 -13.84 -29.02
CA ARG A 511 4.36 -15.12 -29.15
C ARG A 511 3.49 -15.40 -27.92
N SER A 512 4.05 -15.26 -26.71
CA SER A 512 3.36 -15.59 -25.45
C SER A 512 2.28 -14.56 -25.08
N LEU A 513 2.56 -13.29 -25.31
CA LEU A 513 1.59 -12.22 -25.06
C LEU A 513 0.45 -12.21 -26.08
N SER A 514 0.74 -12.53 -27.33
CA SER A 514 -0.09 -12.36 -28.52
C SER A 514 -0.36 -10.91 -28.88
N THR A 515 -0.57 -10.65 -30.17
CA THR A 515 -0.96 -9.30 -30.64
C THR A 515 -2.34 -8.89 -30.17
N GLU A 516 -3.25 -9.82 -29.99
CA GLU A 516 -4.59 -9.56 -29.47
C GLU A 516 -4.52 -9.04 -28.02
N GLN A 517 -3.73 -9.68 -27.16
CA GLN A 517 -3.56 -9.22 -25.79
C GLN A 517 -2.80 -7.88 -25.72
N LEU A 518 -1.81 -7.68 -26.57
CA LEU A 518 -1.11 -6.41 -26.68
C LEU A 518 -2.08 -5.27 -27.00
N PHE A 519 -3.02 -5.50 -27.93
CA PHE A 519 -4.03 -4.47 -28.28
C PHE A 519 -5.06 -4.23 -27.18
N ARG A 520 -5.43 -5.26 -26.43
CA ARG A 520 -6.27 -5.09 -25.23
C ARG A 520 -5.58 -4.19 -24.21
N LEU A 521 -4.28 -4.39 -23.96
CA LEU A 521 -3.48 -3.59 -23.04
C LEU A 521 -3.29 -2.15 -23.51
N LEU A 522 -3.19 -1.93 -24.83
CA LEU A 522 -3.16 -0.59 -25.44
C LEU A 522 -4.51 0.14 -25.35
N SER A 523 -5.58 -0.57 -25.03
CA SER A 523 -6.93 -0.02 -24.79
C SER A 523 -7.33 -0.09 -23.32
N ASP A 524 -6.41 -0.37 -22.41
CA ASP A 524 -6.68 -0.50 -20.98
C ASP A 524 -7.13 0.85 -20.37
N SER A 525 -8.10 0.78 -19.47
CA SER A 525 -8.60 1.95 -18.74
C SER A 525 -7.60 2.52 -17.75
N ASP A 526 -6.64 1.70 -17.30
CA ASP A 526 -5.56 2.14 -16.41
C ASP A 526 -4.43 2.78 -17.23
N LEU A 527 -4.16 4.05 -16.95
CA LEU A 527 -3.12 4.82 -17.66
C LEU A 527 -1.72 4.22 -17.49
N ASN A 528 -1.42 3.64 -16.33
CA ASN A 528 -0.11 3.03 -16.08
C ASN A 528 0.08 1.76 -16.92
N VAL A 529 -0.97 0.96 -17.09
CA VAL A 529 -0.96 -0.21 -17.98
C VAL A 529 -0.69 0.23 -19.42
N LEU A 530 -1.41 1.24 -19.90
CA LEU A 530 -1.23 1.78 -21.25
C LEU A 530 0.18 2.31 -21.46
N MET A 531 0.71 3.11 -20.54
CA MET A 531 2.05 3.70 -20.64
C MET A 531 3.16 2.63 -20.62
N LYS A 532 3.05 1.62 -19.77
CA LYS A 532 4.02 0.51 -19.75
C LYS A 532 3.94 -0.36 -20.99
N THR A 533 2.76 -0.53 -21.55
CA THR A 533 2.56 -1.26 -22.82
C THR A 533 3.21 -0.52 -23.98
N LEU A 534 3.07 0.79 -24.05
CA LEU A 534 3.80 1.62 -25.02
C LEU A 534 5.31 1.53 -24.85
N GLY A 535 5.80 1.49 -23.60
CA GLY A 535 7.21 1.29 -23.27
C GLY A 535 7.73 -0.08 -23.74
N LEU A 536 6.93 -1.14 -23.56
CA LEU A 536 7.26 -2.47 -24.09
C LEU A 536 7.37 -2.43 -25.63
N LEU A 537 6.42 -1.82 -26.30
CA LEU A 537 6.42 -1.74 -27.76
C LEU A 537 7.64 -0.96 -28.27
N ARG A 538 8.03 0.13 -27.60
CA ARG A 538 9.28 0.86 -27.91
C ARG A 538 10.51 -0.03 -27.76
N ASN A 539 10.60 -0.82 -26.69
CA ASN A 539 11.76 -1.71 -26.46
C ASN A 539 11.82 -2.85 -27.47
N LEU A 540 10.66 -3.37 -27.87
CA LEU A 540 10.59 -4.39 -28.95
C LEU A 540 11.07 -3.82 -30.28
N LEU A 541 10.77 -2.57 -30.57
CA LEU A 541 11.13 -1.86 -31.81
C LEU A 541 12.35 -0.95 -31.62
N SER A 542 13.45 -1.47 -31.07
CA SER A 542 14.61 -0.64 -30.67
C SER A 542 15.84 -0.72 -31.56
N THR A 543 15.98 -1.72 -32.43
CA THR A 543 17.12 -1.87 -33.35
C THR A 543 16.60 -2.22 -34.75
N ARG A 544 17.28 -1.73 -35.81
CA ARG A 544 16.84 -1.89 -37.20
C ARG A 544 16.47 -3.32 -37.59
N PRO A 545 17.32 -4.33 -37.38
CA PRO A 545 16.96 -5.71 -37.71
C PRO A 545 15.73 -6.21 -36.99
N HIS A 546 15.56 -5.84 -35.70
CA HIS A 546 14.41 -6.22 -34.90
C HIS A 546 13.14 -5.49 -35.36
N ILE A 547 13.26 -4.20 -35.64
CA ILE A 547 12.16 -3.38 -36.17
C ILE A 547 11.62 -3.99 -37.45
N ASP A 548 12.50 -4.26 -38.43
CA ASP A 548 12.12 -4.81 -39.72
C ASP A 548 11.47 -6.19 -39.58
N LYS A 549 12.01 -7.06 -38.74
CA LYS A 549 11.47 -8.38 -38.54
C LYS A 549 10.11 -8.37 -37.84
N ILE A 550 9.96 -7.57 -36.79
CA ILE A 550 8.70 -7.45 -36.05
C ILE A 550 7.62 -6.80 -36.94
N MET A 551 7.96 -5.77 -37.65
CA MET A 551 7.03 -5.07 -38.55
C MET A 551 6.67 -5.89 -39.77
N SER A 552 7.55 -6.78 -40.27
CA SER A 552 7.20 -7.70 -41.34
C SER A 552 6.12 -8.72 -40.95
N THR A 553 6.07 -9.09 -39.66
CA THR A 553 5.12 -10.08 -39.15
C THR A 553 3.87 -9.43 -38.57
N HIS A 554 4.01 -8.33 -37.81
CA HIS A 554 2.96 -7.70 -37.02
C HIS A 554 2.66 -6.24 -37.45
N GLY A 555 3.28 -5.77 -38.52
CA GLY A 555 3.25 -4.36 -38.91
C GLY A 555 1.86 -3.78 -39.11
N LYS A 556 0.96 -4.52 -39.75
CA LYS A 556 -0.41 -4.09 -39.99
C LYS A 556 -1.17 -3.81 -38.71
N GLN A 557 -1.06 -4.72 -37.75
CA GLN A 557 -1.74 -4.60 -36.46
C GLN A 557 -1.13 -3.45 -35.60
N ILE A 558 0.20 -3.34 -35.59
CA ILE A 558 0.89 -2.26 -34.85
C ILE A 558 0.54 -0.89 -35.42
N MET A 559 0.55 -0.74 -36.76
CA MET A 559 0.17 0.51 -37.40
C MET A 559 -1.30 0.89 -37.13
N GLN A 560 -2.19 -0.09 -37.11
CA GLN A 560 -3.59 0.14 -36.74
C GLN A 560 -3.73 0.63 -35.29
N ALA A 561 -3.03 0.01 -34.34
CA ALA A 561 -3.06 0.43 -32.95
C ALA A 561 -2.50 1.84 -32.74
N VAL A 562 -1.40 2.15 -33.38
CA VAL A 562 -0.80 3.49 -33.36
C VAL A 562 -1.77 4.56 -33.90
N THR A 563 -2.42 4.26 -35.01
CA THR A 563 -3.43 5.15 -35.61
C THR A 563 -4.58 5.43 -34.63
N LEU A 564 -5.14 4.38 -34.03
CA LEU A 564 -6.26 4.51 -33.09
C LEU A 564 -5.89 5.33 -31.85
N ILE A 565 -4.67 5.17 -31.31
CA ILE A 565 -4.21 5.94 -30.16
C ILE A 565 -4.03 7.42 -30.52
N LEU A 566 -3.47 7.73 -31.68
CA LEU A 566 -3.29 9.10 -32.16
C LEU A 566 -4.62 9.81 -32.46
N GLU A 567 -5.64 9.07 -32.90
CA GLU A 567 -6.99 9.59 -33.12
C GLU A 567 -7.81 9.77 -31.84
N GLY A 568 -7.52 8.95 -30.82
CA GLY A 568 -8.26 8.94 -29.55
C GLY A 568 -7.98 10.16 -28.67
N GLU A 569 -8.89 10.38 -27.71
CA GLU A 569 -8.71 11.40 -26.68
C GLU A 569 -7.77 10.89 -25.58
N HIS A 570 -6.48 10.93 -25.84
CA HIS A 570 -5.44 10.58 -24.88
C HIS A 570 -4.66 11.83 -24.44
N ASN A 571 -4.02 11.72 -23.25
CA ASN A 571 -3.14 12.79 -22.78
C ASN A 571 -1.89 12.95 -23.68
N ILE A 572 -1.19 14.06 -23.48
CA ILE A 572 -0.01 14.40 -24.28
C ILE A 572 1.09 13.35 -24.17
N GLU A 573 1.28 12.78 -22.99
CA GLU A 573 2.33 11.78 -22.74
C GLU A 573 2.08 10.47 -23.51
N VAL A 574 0.85 10.01 -23.57
CA VAL A 574 0.46 8.84 -24.38
C VAL A 574 0.72 9.08 -25.86
N LYS A 575 0.32 10.24 -26.36
CA LYS A 575 0.55 10.61 -27.78
C LYS A 575 2.04 10.79 -28.10
N GLU A 576 2.81 11.39 -27.19
CA GLU A 576 4.25 11.51 -27.31
C GLU A 576 4.93 10.13 -27.43
N GLN A 577 4.61 9.20 -26.53
CA GLN A 577 5.14 7.84 -26.58
C GLN A 577 4.77 7.11 -27.86
N THR A 578 3.55 7.29 -28.33
CA THR A 578 3.08 6.70 -29.59
C THR A 578 3.83 7.26 -30.80
N LEU A 579 4.08 8.56 -30.84
CA LEU A 579 4.90 9.18 -31.88
C LEU A 579 6.37 8.70 -31.80
N CYS A 580 6.91 8.46 -30.61
CA CYS A 580 8.24 7.86 -30.46
C CYS A 580 8.31 6.42 -31.02
N ILE A 581 7.23 5.66 -30.88
CA ILE A 581 7.11 4.32 -31.51
C ILE A 581 7.15 4.47 -33.04
N LEU A 582 6.42 5.41 -33.60
CA LEU A 582 6.49 5.71 -35.05
C LEU A 582 7.89 6.13 -35.48
N ALA A 583 8.57 6.93 -34.68
CA ALA A 583 9.97 7.31 -34.95
C ALA A 583 10.89 6.09 -34.99
N ASN A 584 10.71 5.13 -34.10
CA ASN A 584 11.46 3.86 -34.13
C ASN A 584 11.11 3.03 -35.38
N ILE A 585 9.86 2.93 -35.75
CA ILE A 585 9.45 2.26 -37.01
C ILE A 585 10.10 2.93 -38.22
N ALA A 586 10.14 4.26 -38.24
CA ALA A 586 10.77 5.05 -39.27
C ALA A 586 12.30 4.85 -39.39
N ASP A 587 12.96 4.36 -38.35
CA ASP A 587 14.38 3.98 -38.36
C ASP A 587 14.62 2.60 -39.02
N GLY A 588 13.60 1.77 -39.16
CA GLY A 588 13.71 0.47 -39.82
C GLY A 588 13.94 0.62 -41.32
N THR A 589 14.74 -0.29 -41.91
CA THR A 589 15.06 -0.23 -43.34
C THR A 589 13.85 -0.50 -44.22
N THR A 590 13.15 -1.61 -43.99
CA THR A 590 11.92 -1.96 -44.71
C THR A 590 10.66 -1.43 -44.01
N ALA A 591 10.66 -1.27 -42.68
CA ALA A 591 9.53 -0.84 -41.89
C ALA A 591 9.09 0.60 -42.20
N LYS A 592 10.01 1.47 -42.61
CA LYS A 592 9.69 2.85 -42.99
C LYS A 592 8.72 2.94 -44.17
N GLU A 593 8.67 1.95 -45.04
CA GLU A 593 7.67 1.89 -46.12
C GLU A 593 6.25 1.73 -45.64
N LEU A 594 6.04 1.11 -44.48
CA LEU A 594 4.69 1.02 -43.87
C LEU A 594 4.16 2.42 -43.46
N ILE A 595 5.05 3.33 -43.08
CA ILE A 595 4.70 4.72 -42.79
C ILE A 595 4.50 5.49 -44.13
N MET A 596 5.45 5.34 -45.06
CA MET A 596 5.44 6.09 -46.31
C MET A 596 4.26 5.73 -47.22
N THR A 597 3.74 4.52 -47.15
CA THR A 597 2.56 4.06 -47.88
C THR A 597 1.23 4.37 -47.18
N ASN A 598 1.29 4.87 -45.96
CA ASN A 598 0.09 5.22 -45.18
C ASN A 598 -0.06 6.73 -45.06
N ASP A 599 -0.84 7.30 -46.01
CA ASP A 599 -1.04 8.75 -46.08
C ASP A 599 -1.77 9.33 -44.86
N ASP A 600 -2.59 8.53 -44.18
CA ASP A 600 -3.26 8.95 -42.94
C ASP A 600 -2.26 9.16 -41.80
N ILE A 601 -1.33 8.23 -41.61
CA ILE A 601 -0.23 8.38 -40.61
C ILE A 601 0.64 9.58 -40.96
N LEU A 602 0.99 9.78 -42.23
CA LEU A 602 1.80 10.93 -42.64
C LEU A 602 1.08 12.27 -42.35
N GLN A 603 -0.22 12.33 -42.56
CA GLN A 603 -1.02 13.52 -42.19
C GLN A 603 -1.06 13.75 -40.69
N LYS A 604 -1.13 12.69 -39.91
CA LYS A 604 -1.05 12.79 -38.43
C LYS A 604 0.32 13.28 -37.96
N ILE A 605 1.39 12.76 -38.51
CA ILE A 605 2.75 13.26 -38.23
C ILE A 605 2.87 14.75 -38.54
N LYS A 606 2.38 15.16 -39.70
CA LYS A 606 2.30 16.58 -40.13
C LYS A 606 1.51 17.41 -39.12
N TYR A 607 0.35 16.94 -38.71
CA TYR A 607 -0.47 17.62 -37.71
C TYR A 607 0.26 17.86 -36.42
N TYR A 608 0.97 16.84 -35.86
CA TYR A 608 1.70 16.97 -34.62
C TYR A 608 2.97 17.83 -34.75
N MET A 609 3.57 17.95 -35.92
CA MET A 609 4.63 18.94 -36.17
C MET A 609 4.14 20.38 -36.00
N GLY A 610 2.90 20.66 -36.32
CA GLY A 610 2.23 21.96 -36.16
C GLY A 610 1.51 22.15 -34.81
N HIS A 611 1.57 21.17 -33.93
CA HIS A 611 0.87 21.20 -32.64
C HIS A 611 1.44 22.27 -31.71
N SER A 612 0.61 22.78 -30.79
CA SER A 612 1.03 23.78 -29.80
C SER A 612 2.02 23.29 -28.73
N HIS A 613 2.13 21.96 -28.56
CA HIS A 613 2.95 21.34 -27.53
C HIS A 613 4.30 20.86 -28.07
N VAL A 614 5.41 21.40 -27.52
CA VAL A 614 6.79 21.15 -27.99
C VAL A 614 7.16 19.67 -27.98
N LYS A 615 6.76 18.89 -26.98
CA LYS A 615 7.08 17.45 -26.90
C LYS A 615 6.50 16.66 -28.06
N LEU A 616 5.27 16.96 -28.46
CA LEU A 616 4.63 16.31 -29.61
C LEU A 616 5.29 16.75 -30.93
N GLN A 617 5.67 18.00 -31.05
CA GLN A 617 6.42 18.51 -32.19
C GLN A 617 7.78 17.81 -32.34
N LEU A 618 8.52 17.64 -31.23
CA LEU A 618 9.80 16.95 -31.23
C LEU A 618 9.67 15.48 -31.63
N ALA A 619 8.69 14.77 -31.07
CA ALA A 619 8.45 13.37 -31.40
C ALA A 619 8.08 13.18 -32.88
N ALA A 620 7.23 14.04 -33.43
CA ALA A 620 6.90 14.05 -34.85
C ALA A 620 8.11 14.40 -35.73
N MET A 621 8.95 15.32 -35.27
CA MET A 621 10.21 15.66 -35.95
C MET A 621 11.18 14.47 -36.05
N PHE A 622 11.28 13.64 -34.99
CA PHE A 622 12.11 12.43 -35.05
C PHE A 622 11.60 11.45 -36.11
N CYS A 623 10.28 11.29 -36.25
CA CYS A 623 9.73 10.47 -37.33
C CYS A 623 10.19 10.98 -38.70
N ILE A 624 10.05 12.26 -38.96
CA ILE A 624 10.44 12.88 -40.22
C ILE A 624 11.95 12.76 -40.45
N SER A 625 12.75 13.05 -39.43
CA SER A 625 14.24 12.95 -39.55
C SER A 625 14.68 11.56 -39.97
N ASN A 626 14.07 10.50 -39.44
CA ASN A 626 14.41 9.13 -39.80
C ASN A 626 13.93 8.79 -41.23
N LEU A 627 12.81 9.32 -41.67
CA LEU A 627 12.27 9.07 -43.01
C LEU A 627 13.10 9.76 -44.14
N ILE A 628 13.68 10.93 -43.85
CA ILE A 628 14.37 11.77 -44.86
C ILE A 628 15.88 11.63 -44.83
N TRP A 629 16.46 10.78 -43.99
CA TRP A 629 17.89 10.63 -43.86
C TRP A 629 18.53 10.28 -45.21
N ASN A 630 19.41 11.16 -45.74
CA ASN A 630 19.87 11.11 -47.10
C ASN A 630 20.83 9.96 -47.43
N GLU A 631 21.44 9.34 -46.43
CA GLU A 631 22.32 8.16 -46.60
C GLU A 631 21.54 6.86 -46.83
N GLU A 632 20.21 6.87 -46.63
CA GLU A 632 19.35 5.71 -46.78
C GLU A 632 18.86 5.53 -48.22
N GLU A 633 18.77 4.28 -48.67
CA GLU A 633 18.22 3.94 -49.98
C GLU A 633 16.75 4.45 -50.10
N GLY A 634 16.43 5.03 -51.24
CA GLY A 634 15.08 5.59 -51.47
C GLY A 634 14.80 6.93 -50.77
N SER A 635 15.80 7.54 -50.10
CA SER A 635 15.63 8.80 -49.38
C SER A 635 15.10 9.93 -50.25
N GLN A 636 15.54 10.01 -51.51
CA GLN A 636 15.07 11.05 -52.43
C GLN A 636 13.56 10.97 -52.71
N GLU A 637 13.05 9.78 -52.93
CA GLU A 637 11.63 9.56 -53.17
C GLU A 637 10.80 9.95 -51.93
N ARG A 638 11.25 9.59 -50.77
CA ARG A 638 10.60 9.95 -49.49
C ARG A 638 10.66 11.47 -49.24
N GLN A 639 11.78 12.10 -49.48
CA GLN A 639 11.93 13.56 -49.40
C GLN A 639 11.00 14.27 -50.34
N ASP A 640 10.89 13.83 -51.60
CA ASP A 640 10.02 14.42 -52.59
C ASP A 640 8.54 14.31 -52.19
N LYS A 641 8.12 13.13 -51.73
CA LYS A 641 6.72 12.93 -51.23
C LYS A 641 6.41 13.83 -50.07
N LEU A 642 7.30 13.94 -49.09
CA LEU A 642 7.08 14.77 -47.91
C LEU A 642 7.16 16.26 -48.23
N ARG A 643 7.95 16.67 -49.21
CA ARG A 643 7.94 18.04 -49.72
C ARG A 643 6.64 18.40 -50.35
N ASP A 644 6.07 17.50 -51.16
CA ASP A 644 4.76 17.69 -51.77
C ASP A 644 3.60 17.81 -50.77
N MET A 645 3.77 17.18 -49.58
CA MET A 645 2.84 17.30 -48.47
C MET A 645 2.99 18.61 -47.67
N GLY A 646 4.01 19.44 -47.94
CA GLY A 646 4.25 20.71 -47.27
C GLY A 646 5.09 20.58 -45.98
N ILE A 647 5.77 19.47 -45.81
CA ILE A 647 6.62 19.22 -44.61
C ILE A 647 7.80 20.19 -44.54
N VAL A 648 8.39 20.56 -45.69
CA VAL A 648 9.54 21.49 -45.73
C VAL A 648 9.14 22.86 -45.22
N ASP A 649 7.97 23.36 -45.57
CA ASP A 649 7.45 24.64 -45.09
C ASP A 649 7.28 24.64 -43.54
N ILE A 650 6.80 23.54 -43.00
CA ILE A 650 6.71 23.36 -41.54
C ILE A 650 8.09 23.32 -40.91
N LEU A 651 9.05 22.63 -41.50
CA LEU A 651 10.46 22.59 -41.02
C LEU A 651 11.06 23.99 -41.00
N HIS A 652 10.83 24.81 -42.01
CA HIS A 652 11.30 26.20 -42.02
C HIS A 652 10.67 27.02 -40.89
N LYS A 653 9.41 26.85 -40.65
CA LYS A 653 8.71 27.50 -39.53
C LYS A 653 9.29 27.05 -38.17
N LEU A 654 9.50 25.75 -37.98
CA LEU A 654 10.07 25.20 -36.74
C LEU A 654 11.54 25.58 -36.52
N SER A 655 12.29 25.83 -37.58
CA SER A 655 13.68 26.32 -37.49
C SER A 655 13.82 27.73 -36.90
N GLN A 656 12.69 28.43 -36.75
CA GLN A 656 12.57 29.73 -36.09
C GLN A 656 11.88 29.65 -34.73
N SER A 657 11.68 28.44 -34.20
CA SER A 657 11.04 28.22 -32.89
C SER A 657 11.87 28.84 -31.75
N PRO A 658 11.21 29.41 -30.72
CA PRO A 658 11.90 29.87 -29.50
C PRO A 658 12.50 28.72 -28.68
N ASP A 659 12.03 27.48 -28.86
CA ASP A 659 12.62 26.31 -28.25
C ASP A 659 13.89 25.90 -29.01
N SER A 660 15.03 25.93 -28.33
CA SER A 660 16.34 25.68 -28.93
C SER A 660 16.48 24.27 -29.51
N ASN A 661 15.95 23.27 -28.81
CA ASN A 661 16.05 21.87 -29.24
C ASN A 661 15.22 21.62 -30.50
N LEU A 662 13.98 22.13 -30.52
CA LEU A 662 13.10 22.04 -31.69
C LEU A 662 13.71 22.79 -32.91
N CYS A 663 14.23 23.98 -32.67
CA CYS A 663 14.93 24.79 -33.69
C CYS A 663 16.12 24.04 -34.30
N ASP A 664 16.99 23.49 -33.48
CA ASP A 664 18.19 22.77 -33.95
C ASP A 664 17.80 21.49 -34.71
N LYS A 665 16.84 20.73 -34.24
CA LYS A 665 16.35 19.53 -34.95
C LYS A 665 15.72 19.87 -36.29
N ALA A 666 14.96 20.96 -36.38
CA ALA A 666 14.38 21.42 -37.63
C ALA A 666 15.48 21.84 -38.64
N LYS A 667 16.52 22.55 -38.18
CA LYS A 667 17.67 22.92 -39.02
C LYS A 667 18.44 21.68 -39.53
N MET A 668 18.66 20.69 -38.67
CA MET A 668 19.28 19.42 -39.05
C MET A 668 18.44 18.67 -40.11
N ALA A 669 17.13 18.63 -39.96
CA ALA A 669 16.25 18.03 -40.94
C ALA A 669 16.26 18.77 -42.27
N LEU A 670 16.29 20.10 -42.27
CA LEU A 670 16.41 20.89 -43.50
C LEU A 670 17.76 20.65 -44.22
N GLN A 671 18.85 20.43 -43.49
CA GLN A 671 20.15 20.09 -44.09
C GLN A 671 20.09 18.78 -44.89
N GLN A 672 19.28 17.81 -44.50
CA GLN A 672 19.08 16.55 -45.25
C GLN A 672 18.46 16.80 -46.63
N TYR A 673 17.64 17.83 -46.79
CA TYR A 673 17.04 18.22 -48.07
C TYR A 673 18.05 18.97 -49.00
N LEU A 674 19.11 19.53 -48.41
CA LEU A 674 20.13 20.28 -49.15
C LEU A 674 21.33 19.41 -49.56
N ALA A 675 21.50 18.27 -48.91
CA ALA A 675 22.59 17.34 -49.17
C ALA A 675 22.26 16.38 -50.31
#